data_22907f9124362a493eac78ab0ddfc298
#
_entry.id   22907f9124362a493eac78ab0ddfc298
#
_cell.length_a   1.000
_cell.length_b   1.000
_cell.length_c   1.000
_cell.angle_alpha   90.00
_cell.angle_beta   90.00
_cell.angle_gamma   90.00
#
_symmetry.space_group_name_H-M   'P 1'
#
loop_
_entity.id
_entity.type
_entity.pdbx_description
1 polymer ?
#
loop_
_entity_poly.entity_id
_entity_poly.type
_entity_poly.pdbx_seq_one_letter_code
_entity_poly.pdbx_strand_id
1 'polypeptide(L)'
;MYTIYKTSLSSPIDYAAEELRKYFRMMMPHCGAVEIKYDPEAKDGFRLGLMQDFGLDISDAADAELDDILYIDTDENGGIIAGDNPRSVLLSVYEYLRQNGCRWLFPGIDGEYIPMQAIKPVKYRHKPSCRYRGQCNEGAEFQTDMLEVIEFAPKIGMNVFMMEHFIPSYYRYYYDHKFNEENRPPEPAPEHQILQWKRQCEVELTKRGIQFHDIGHGFTSYPFGLEFRGRGIDYESEVKPETRKHFALIDGKRFVYANNPYCTNFCMSSAESRALVVKFVVDYAKDHPSDYLHVWLADGVNNHCECDNCKKKTPSDWYMILMNEIDEGLTAAELSTRIVFIAYVDTIWAPLEETIKNTDRFTLLFAPIHRSYAFSLPEKAEEIKLLPYNRNKNIFPADLAESFAYLAEWRKMWRGSCVTYEYHFWRHQAYDISGLETARRVNDDVKIYKEHGVDGVIEDGSQRSFFPNGFAYYSYARTLFDNSLSYDEILEDYYSHAYGKDWRKFRDYLRSLYEALPFGVFSRDMARARDEVYYNPEASKKIATIRDITKEGRELIKEHYNSDVRIQTASVRLLEHHADFCDLISDWMVAKTNGEDDLATELYNKARIEFGKREYALQTYFDHFTYFGEYSYADLQKSKSKESILTI
;
A
#
# COMPACT_ATOMS: atom_id res chain seq x y z
N MET A 1 6.82 23.61 -33.39
CA MET A 1 7.19 24.28 -32.11
C MET A 1 5.93 24.37 -31.28
N TYR A 2 5.96 23.92 -30.02
CA TYR A 2 4.81 23.97 -29.10
C TYR A 2 5.10 24.93 -27.98
N THR A 3 4.07 25.59 -27.44
CA THR A 3 4.16 26.39 -26.23
C THR A 3 3.17 25.83 -25.19
N ILE A 4 3.67 25.67 -23.96
CA ILE A 4 2.89 25.28 -22.78
C ILE A 4 2.76 26.52 -21.91
N TYR A 5 1.55 26.99 -21.68
CA TYR A 5 1.27 28.12 -20.81
C TYR A 5 0.76 27.62 -19.46
N LYS A 6 1.36 28.07 -18.39
CA LYS A 6 0.81 27.92 -17.02
C LYS A 6 -0.08 29.12 -16.74
N THR A 7 -1.32 28.90 -16.36
CA THR A 7 -2.25 29.99 -15.99
C THR A 7 -2.25 30.26 -14.49
N SER A 8 -1.82 29.28 -13.68
CA SER A 8 -1.63 29.36 -12.25
C SER A 8 -0.21 28.96 -11.85
N LEU A 9 0.24 29.37 -10.66
CA LEU A 9 1.57 29.05 -10.11
C LEU A 9 1.43 28.17 -8.88
N SER A 10 1.96 26.96 -8.97
CA SER A 10 2.14 26.04 -7.84
C SER A 10 3.14 24.97 -8.23
N SER A 11 3.76 24.32 -7.24
CA SER A 11 4.75 23.27 -7.50
C SER A 11 4.21 22.13 -8.36
N PRO A 12 2.98 21.59 -8.13
CA PRO A 12 2.44 20.54 -8.99
C PRO A 12 2.16 21.00 -10.43
N ILE A 13 1.72 22.24 -10.65
CA ILE A 13 1.48 22.78 -12.01
C ILE A 13 2.81 23.01 -12.74
N ASP A 14 3.82 23.50 -12.04
CA ASP A 14 5.18 23.65 -12.60
C ASP A 14 5.72 22.27 -13.01
N TYR A 15 5.59 21.28 -12.17
CA TYR A 15 6.01 19.92 -12.47
C TYR A 15 5.19 19.31 -13.62
N ALA A 16 3.89 19.53 -13.67
CA ALA A 16 3.01 19.08 -14.75
C ALA A 16 3.44 19.63 -16.12
N ALA A 17 3.83 20.92 -16.18
CA ALA A 17 4.33 21.54 -17.41
C ALA A 17 5.67 20.93 -17.87
N GLU A 18 6.57 20.65 -16.93
CA GLU A 18 7.84 19.98 -17.23
C GLU A 18 7.64 18.54 -17.72
N GLU A 19 6.74 17.78 -17.09
CA GLU A 19 6.40 16.43 -17.53
C GLU A 19 5.75 16.44 -18.94
N LEU A 20 4.81 17.35 -19.20
CA LEU A 20 4.22 17.47 -20.54
C LEU A 20 5.29 17.79 -21.59
N ARG A 21 6.22 18.72 -21.31
CA ARG A 21 7.37 19.05 -22.16
C ARG A 21 8.27 17.84 -22.41
N LYS A 22 8.62 17.10 -21.35
CA LYS A 22 9.46 15.90 -21.41
C LYS A 22 8.84 14.87 -22.35
N TYR A 23 7.59 14.49 -22.12
CA TYR A 23 6.92 13.45 -22.91
C TYR A 23 6.60 13.90 -24.34
N PHE A 24 6.28 15.16 -24.59
CA PHE A 24 6.15 15.67 -25.96
C PHE A 24 7.44 15.47 -26.76
N ARG A 25 8.58 15.76 -26.15
CA ARG A 25 9.88 15.57 -26.82
C ARG A 25 10.25 14.10 -26.98
N MET A 26 9.79 13.24 -26.09
CA MET A 26 9.98 11.78 -26.22
C MET A 26 9.09 11.19 -27.30
N MET A 27 7.81 11.58 -27.36
CA MET A 27 6.87 11.11 -28.37
C MET A 27 7.21 11.65 -29.78
N MET A 28 7.67 12.88 -29.84
CA MET A 28 7.96 13.62 -31.07
C MET A 28 9.41 14.18 -31.05
N PRO A 29 10.44 13.34 -31.19
CA PRO A 29 11.84 13.76 -31.03
C PRO A 29 12.25 14.91 -31.98
N HIS A 30 11.53 15.08 -33.08
CA HIS A 30 11.79 16.10 -34.11
C HIS A 30 10.83 17.29 -34.06
N CYS A 31 10.00 17.44 -33.02
CA CYS A 31 9.01 18.54 -32.93
C CYS A 31 9.63 19.94 -32.73
N GLY A 32 10.94 20.05 -32.54
CA GLY A 32 11.62 21.28 -32.24
C GLY A 32 11.50 21.70 -30.76
N ALA A 33 11.53 22.98 -30.47
CA ALA A 33 11.42 23.50 -29.13
C ALA A 33 10.00 23.33 -28.58
N VAL A 34 9.92 22.96 -27.30
CA VAL A 34 8.70 23.02 -26.48
C VAL A 34 8.99 24.01 -25.35
N GLU A 35 8.37 25.19 -25.42
CA GLU A 35 8.59 26.27 -24.46
C GLU A 35 7.56 26.22 -23.33
N ILE A 36 7.95 26.56 -22.11
CA ILE A 36 7.06 26.75 -20.97
C ILE A 36 7.06 28.23 -20.62
N LYS A 37 5.87 28.81 -20.49
CA LYS A 37 5.68 30.22 -20.14
C LYS A 37 4.59 30.35 -19.08
N TYR A 38 4.66 31.41 -18.27
CA TYR A 38 3.57 31.80 -17.40
C TYR A 38 2.80 32.93 -18.09
N ASP A 39 1.52 32.69 -18.39
CA ASP A 39 0.62 33.69 -18.92
C ASP A 39 -0.83 33.28 -18.61
N PRO A 40 -1.47 33.92 -17.60
CA PRO A 40 -2.83 33.61 -17.21
C PRO A 40 -3.87 34.00 -18.30
N GLU A 41 -3.51 34.88 -19.25
CA GLU A 41 -4.40 35.35 -20.31
C GLU A 41 -4.17 34.65 -21.66
N ALA A 42 -3.30 33.63 -21.71
CA ALA A 42 -2.99 32.92 -22.95
C ALA A 42 -4.26 32.39 -23.65
N LYS A 43 -4.34 32.51 -24.96
CA LYS A 43 -5.46 32.05 -25.78
C LYS A 43 -5.11 30.90 -26.72
N ASP A 44 -3.83 30.66 -26.94
CA ASP A 44 -3.29 29.62 -27.84
C ASP A 44 -2.37 28.66 -27.05
N GLY A 45 -1.81 27.64 -27.72
CA GLY A 45 -0.95 26.65 -27.13
C GLY A 45 -1.66 25.74 -26.10
N PHE A 46 -0.87 24.95 -25.39
CA PHE A 46 -1.36 24.09 -24.29
C PHE A 46 -1.43 24.90 -23.00
N ARG A 47 -2.62 25.07 -22.45
CA ARG A 47 -2.87 25.89 -21.26
C ARG A 47 -3.13 24.98 -20.07
N LEU A 48 -2.23 25.04 -19.08
CA LEU A 48 -2.26 24.25 -17.84
C LEU A 48 -2.62 25.14 -16.67
N GLY A 49 -3.69 24.82 -15.95
CA GLY A 49 -4.12 25.58 -14.79
C GLY A 49 -5.34 24.98 -14.08
N LEU A 50 -5.87 25.74 -13.15
CA LEU A 50 -7.06 25.33 -12.44
C LEU A 50 -8.31 25.46 -13.34
N MET A 51 -9.28 24.58 -13.14
CA MET A 51 -10.56 24.65 -13.86
C MET A 51 -11.23 26.02 -13.71
N GLN A 52 -11.08 26.65 -12.54
CA GLN A 52 -11.60 27.99 -12.23
C GLN A 52 -10.96 29.08 -13.10
N ASP A 53 -9.69 28.93 -13.52
CA ASP A 53 -9.01 29.88 -14.41
C ASP A 53 -9.69 29.94 -15.79
N PHE A 54 -10.39 28.88 -16.17
CA PHE A 54 -11.10 28.75 -17.44
C PHE A 54 -12.62 28.86 -17.33
N GLY A 55 -13.14 29.19 -16.14
CA GLY A 55 -14.59 29.26 -15.89
C GLY A 55 -15.31 27.92 -15.98
N LEU A 56 -14.60 26.80 -15.76
CA LEU A 56 -15.14 25.45 -15.81
C LEU A 56 -15.81 25.06 -14.48
N ASP A 57 -16.86 24.25 -14.59
CA ASP A 57 -17.64 23.78 -13.46
C ASP A 57 -16.88 22.73 -12.63
N ILE A 58 -16.82 22.95 -11.30
CA ILE A 58 -16.22 22.04 -10.29
C ILE A 58 -17.25 21.56 -9.26
N SER A 59 -18.53 21.73 -9.50
CA SER A 59 -19.61 21.39 -8.56
C SER A 59 -19.67 19.90 -8.18
N ASP A 60 -19.01 19.03 -8.94
CA ASP A 60 -18.88 17.61 -8.62
C ASP A 60 -17.87 17.34 -7.47
N ALA A 61 -16.96 18.27 -7.16
CA ALA A 61 -16.07 18.14 -6.04
C ALA A 61 -16.85 18.41 -4.74
N ALA A 62 -16.98 17.40 -3.90
CA ALA A 62 -17.55 17.58 -2.55
C ALA A 62 -16.55 18.31 -1.64
N ASP A 63 -15.27 18.14 -1.89
CA ASP A 63 -14.17 18.83 -1.24
C ASP A 63 -13.08 19.11 -2.29
N ALA A 64 -12.90 20.37 -2.65
CA ALA A 64 -11.98 20.76 -3.72
C ALA A 64 -10.50 20.54 -3.40
N GLU A 65 -10.14 20.33 -2.14
CA GLU A 65 -8.77 19.98 -1.73
C GLU A 65 -8.50 18.48 -1.81
N LEU A 66 -9.51 17.67 -1.50
CA LEU A 66 -9.38 16.21 -1.37
C LEU A 66 -9.82 15.45 -2.62
N ASP A 67 -10.85 15.93 -3.31
CA ASP A 67 -11.32 15.32 -4.55
C ASP A 67 -10.40 15.71 -5.73
N ASP A 68 -10.46 14.97 -6.81
CA ASP A 68 -9.76 15.27 -8.06
C ASP A 68 -10.78 15.31 -9.18
N ILE A 69 -10.81 16.40 -9.97
CA ILE A 69 -11.54 16.47 -11.23
C ILE A 69 -10.54 16.79 -12.33
N LEU A 70 -10.49 15.95 -13.35
CA LEU A 70 -9.65 16.10 -14.51
C LEU A 70 -10.46 16.68 -15.67
N TYR A 71 -9.88 17.65 -16.39
CA TYR A 71 -10.49 18.22 -17.58
C TYR A 71 -9.45 18.39 -18.69
N ILE A 72 -9.75 17.88 -19.89
CA ILE A 72 -8.91 17.98 -21.08
C ILE A 72 -9.80 18.31 -22.27
N ASP A 73 -9.49 19.38 -22.99
CA ASP A 73 -10.08 19.74 -24.28
C ASP A 73 -8.98 20.33 -25.19
N THR A 74 -8.39 19.46 -26.02
CA THR A 74 -7.21 19.77 -26.81
C THR A 74 -7.39 19.34 -28.26
N ASP A 75 -6.67 20.03 -29.16
CA ASP A 75 -6.41 19.62 -30.54
C ASP A 75 -4.90 19.37 -30.77
N GLU A 76 -4.46 19.27 -32.02
CA GLU A 76 -3.05 19.03 -32.35
C GLU A 76 -2.15 20.24 -32.09
N ASN A 77 -2.71 21.43 -31.85
CA ASN A 77 -1.98 22.70 -31.71
C ASN A 77 -2.00 23.22 -30.27
N GLY A 78 -2.94 22.78 -29.46
CA GLY A 78 -3.09 23.25 -28.07
C GLY A 78 -4.46 22.93 -27.48
N GLY A 79 -4.85 23.71 -26.47
CA GLY A 79 -6.11 23.53 -25.76
C GLY A 79 -5.94 23.63 -24.25
N ILE A 80 -6.91 23.11 -23.52
CA ILE A 80 -6.94 23.17 -22.04
C ILE A 80 -6.63 21.80 -21.46
N ILE A 81 -5.73 21.76 -20.49
CA ILE A 81 -5.48 20.63 -19.59
C ILE A 81 -5.59 21.19 -18.17
N ALA A 82 -6.66 20.89 -17.47
CA ALA A 82 -6.99 21.52 -16.20
C ALA A 82 -7.39 20.50 -15.11
N GLY A 83 -7.34 20.94 -13.88
CA GLY A 83 -7.83 20.22 -12.72
C GLY A 83 -8.53 21.16 -11.73
N ASP A 84 -9.36 20.65 -10.84
CA ASP A 84 -10.02 21.44 -9.80
C ASP A 84 -9.04 21.92 -8.71
N ASN A 85 -7.91 21.23 -8.54
CA ASN A 85 -6.79 21.59 -7.68
C ASN A 85 -5.44 21.35 -8.38
N PRO A 86 -4.30 21.81 -7.81
CA PRO A 86 -2.99 21.69 -8.47
C PRO A 86 -2.55 20.25 -8.77
N ARG A 87 -2.87 19.28 -7.91
CA ARG A 87 -2.59 17.84 -8.12
C ARG A 87 -3.37 17.33 -9.32
N SER A 88 -4.64 17.69 -9.42
CA SER A 88 -5.50 17.25 -10.52
C SER A 88 -5.01 17.77 -11.89
N VAL A 89 -4.31 18.92 -11.96
CA VAL A 89 -3.66 19.38 -13.19
C VAL A 89 -2.56 18.42 -13.62
N LEU A 90 -1.73 17.94 -12.69
CA LEU A 90 -0.71 16.93 -12.97
C LEU A 90 -1.32 15.60 -13.42
N LEU A 91 -2.37 15.14 -12.72
CA LEU A 91 -3.11 13.93 -13.13
C LEU A 91 -3.74 14.08 -14.52
N SER A 92 -4.24 15.27 -14.87
CA SER A 92 -4.78 15.56 -16.20
C SER A 92 -3.70 15.49 -17.28
N VAL A 93 -2.48 15.95 -16.99
CA VAL A 93 -1.34 15.81 -17.91
C VAL A 93 -1.02 14.34 -18.16
N TYR A 94 -0.95 13.50 -17.12
CA TYR A 94 -0.68 12.08 -17.30
C TYR A 94 -1.84 11.36 -18.02
N GLU A 95 -3.09 11.71 -17.74
CA GLU A 95 -4.22 11.14 -18.48
C GLU A 95 -4.23 11.60 -19.94
N TYR A 96 -3.90 12.86 -20.24
CA TYR A 96 -3.71 13.31 -21.61
C TYR A 96 -2.65 12.51 -22.37
N LEU A 97 -1.52 12.26 -21.73
CA LEU A 97 -0.45 11.42 -22.29
C LEU A 97 -0.90 9.97 -22.47
N ARG A 98 -1.68 9.45 -21.51
CA ARG A 98 -2.27 8.11 -21.58
C ARG A 98 -3.26 7.99 -22.76
N GLN A 99 -4.11 8.98 -22.99
CA GLN A 99 -5.01 9.04 -24.15
C GLN A 99 -4.22 9.13 -25.47
N ASN A 100 -3.01 9.66 -25.42
CA ASN A 100 -2.04 9.67 -26.52
C ASN A 100 -1.17 8.42 -26.57
N GLY A 101 -1.49 7.36 -25.84
CA GLY A 101 -0.87 6.04 -25.95
C GLY A 101 0.28 5.76 -25.00
N CYS A 102 0.70 6.72 -24.16
CA CYS A 102 1.71 6.47 -23.12
C CYS A 102 1.19 5.51 -22.06
N ARG A 103 2.08 4.66 -21.52
CA ARG A 103 1.78 3.77 -20.40
C ARG A 103 2.95 3.72 -19.43
N TRP A 104 2.63 3.53 -18.16
CA TRP A 104 3.56 3.30 -17.06
C TRP A 104 3.10 2.06 -16.32
N LEU A 105 3.87 0.99 -16.39
CA LEU A 105 3.46 -0.33 -15.91
C LEU A 105 4.11 -0.72 -14.58
N PHE A 106 5.27 -0.14 -14.29
CA PHE A 106 6.01 -0.30 -13.03
C PHE A 106 7.01 0.87 -12.87
N PRO A 107 7.55 1.12 -11.66
CA PRO A 107 8.48 2.21 -11.42
C PRO A 107 9.75 2.15 -12.28
N GLY A 108 10.36 3.29 -12.50
CA GLY A 108 11.58 3.43 -13.27
C GLY A 108 11.37 3.53 -14.77
N ILE A 109 12.43 3.90 -15.47
CA ILE A 109 12.43 4.17 -16.91
C ILE A 109 12.08 2.92 -17.76
N ASP A 110 12.40 1.73 -17.25
CA ASP A 110 12.12 0.48 -17.93
C ASP A 110 10.62 0.13 -17.93
N GLY A 111 9.83 0.75 -17.04
CA GLY A 111 8.38 0.60 -16.94
C GLY A 111 7.58 1.55 -17.84
N GLU A 112 8.23 2.39 -18.65
CA GLU A 112 7.58 3.38 -19.49
C GLU A 112 7.41 2.91 -20.94
N TYR A 113 6.19 2.97 -21.46
CA TYR A 113 5.88 2.84 -22.88
C TYR A 113 5.54 4.22 -23.45
N ILE A 114 6.39 4.75 -24.29
CA ILE A 114 6.22 6.08 -24.92
C ILE A 114 6.20 5.88 -26.43
N PRO A 115 5.03 5.97 -27.09
CA PRO A 115 4.93 5.76 -28.53
C PRO A 115 5.55 6.92 -29.32
N MET A 116 6.29 6.61 -30.37
CA MET A 116 6.75 7.64 -31.34
C MET A 116 5.61 7.98 -32.30
N GLN A 117 4.84 9.00 -31.97
CA GLN A 117 3.71 9.45 -32.77
C GLN A 117 3.37 10.94 -32.51
N ALA A 118 2.65 11.54 -33.45
CA ALA A 118 2.05 12.86 -33.23
C ALA A 118 0.95 12.78 -32.15
N ILE A 119 0.80 13.88 -31.42
CA ILE A 119 -0.31 14.04 -30.47
C ILE A 119 -1.65 14.09 -31.20
N LYS A 120 -2.70 13.65 -30.53
CA LYS A 120 -4.08 13.59 -31.04
C LYS A 120 -4.98 14.49 -30.18
N PRO A 121 -6.08 14.99 -30.76
CA PRO A 121 -7.13 15.66 -30.00
C PRO A 121 -7.66 14.77 -28.90
N VAL A 122 -7.86 15.35 -27.71
CA VAL A 122 -8.43 14.66 -26.55
C VAL A 122 -9.53 15.53 -25.95
N LYS A 123 -10.71 14.93 -25.75
CA LYS A 123 -11.79 15.48 -24.95
C LYS A 123 -12.10 14.52 -23.82
N TYR A 124 -11.85 14.95 -22.60
CA TYR A 124 -11.98 14.08 -21.44
C TYR A 124 -12.35 14.91 -20.20
N ARG A 125 -13.31 14.43 -19.44
CA ARG A 125 -13.63 14.92 -18.10
C ARG A 125 -13.90 13.73 -17.21
N HIS A 126 -13.23 13.67 -16.08
CA HIS A 126 -13.35 12.53 -15.14
C HIS A 126 -13.13 12.98 -13.71
N LYS A 127 -13.92 12.42 -12.81
CA LYS A 127 -13.68 12.40 -11.37
C LYS A 127 -13.30 10.98 -10.97
N PRO A 128 -12.10 10.74 -10.43
CA PRO A 128 -11.73 9.42 -9.98
C PRO A 128 -12.75 8.80 -9.02
N SER A 129 -12.99 7.50 -9.16
CA SER A 129 -14.01 6.79 -8.41
C SER A 129 -13.75 6.79 -6.91
N CYS A 130 -12.48 6.78 -6.50
CA CYS A 130 -12.05 6.83 -5.12
C CYS A 130 -11.29 8.13 -4.82
N ARG A 131 -11.63 8.79 -3.70
CA ARG A 131 -10.95 9.99 -3.20
C ARG A 131 -9.51 9.67 -2.80
N TYR A 132 -9.31 8.62 -2.01
CA TYR A 132 -8.01 8.18 -1.54
C TYR A 132 -7.54 6.98 -2.37
N ARG A 133 -6.43 7.15 -3.08
CA ARG A 133 -5.81 6.14 -3.93
C ARG A 133 -4.38 5.99 -3.44
N GLY A 134 -4.20 5.13 -2.43
CA GLY A 134 -3.06 5.16 -1.54
C GLY A 134 -2.18 3.92 -1.59
N GLN A 135 -0.94 4.11 -1.23
CA GLN A 135 0.04 3.09 -0.95
C GLN A 135 0.75 3.37 0.36
N CYS A 136 1.20 2.33 1.03
CA CYS A 136 2.03 2.41 2.21
C CYS A 136 3.37 1.73 1.98
N ASN A 137 4.47 2.41 2.33
CA ASN A 137 5.78 1.82 2.34
C ASN A 137 6.11 1.29 3.74
N GLU A 138 6.14 -0.04 3.81
CA GLU A 138 6.61 -0.84 4.93
C GLU A 138 7.46 -1.99 4.39
N GLY A 139 8.57 -2.31 4.97
CA GLY A 139 9.48 -3.36 4.50
C GLY A 139 10.84 -2.85 4.07
N ALA A 140 11.64 -3.69 3.41
CA ALA A 140 12.99 -3.31 2.99
C ALA A 140 12.98 -2.48 1.71
N GLU A 141 13.59 -1.29 1.75
CA GLU A 141 13.57 -0.34 0.64
C GLU A 141 14.91 0.39 0.49
N PHE A 142 15.19 0.84 -0.72
CA PHE A 142 16.35 1.63 -1.08
C PHE A 142 15.90 3.04 -1.53
N GLN A 143 16.67 4.08 -1.23
CA GLN A 143 16.26 5.46 -1.49
C GLN A 143 15.90 5.73 -2.96
N THR A 144 16.63 5.14 -3.90
CA THR A 144 16.32 5.32 -5.33
C THR A 144 14.96 4.74 -5.67
N ASP A 145 14.64 3.56 -5.13
CA ASP A 145 13.35 2.90 -5.38
C ASP A 145 12.19 3.71 -4.77
N MET A 146 12.39 4.28 -3.57
CA MET A 146 11.42 5.21 -2.97
C MET A 146 11.11 6.39 -3.88
N LEU A 147 12.13 7.01 -4.46
CA LEU A 147 11.96 8.15 -5.37
C LEU A 147 11.27 7.73 -6.68
N GLU A 148 11.61 6.56 -7.22
CA GLU A 148 10.98 6.02 -8.43
C GLU A 148 9.51 5.68 -8.21
N VAL A 149 9.14 5.11 -7.05
CA VAL A 149 7.74 4.82 -6.70
C VAL A 149 6.94 6.11 -6.49
N ILE A 150 7.53 7.13 -5.85
CA ILE A 150 6.90 8.46 -5.71
C ILE A 150 6.68 9.12 -7.07
N GLU A 151 7.64 8.99 -8.00
CA GLU A 151 7.49 9.49 -9.37
C GLU A 151 6.40 8.71 -10.15
N PHE A 152 6.33 7.41 -9.97
CA PHE A 152 5.39 6.52 -10.65
C PHE A 152 3.94 6.73 -10.21
N ALA A 153 3.69 6.97 -8.92
CA ALA A 153 2.36 7.02 -8.34
C ALA A 153 1.35 7.93 -9.11
N PRO A 154 1.61 9.21 -9.39
CA PRO A 154 0.66 10.06 -10.11
C PRO A 154 0.50 9.67 -11.58
N LYS A 155 1.49 9.01 -12.21
CA LYS A 155 1.43 8.55 -13.60
C LYS A 155 0.32 7.52 -13.83
N ILE A 156 -0.05 6.79 -12.79
CA ILE A 156 -1.12 5.78 -12.80
C ILE A 156 -2.38 6.23 -12.03
N GLY A 157 -2.41 7.49 -11.59
CA GLY A 157 -3.58 8.10 -10.96
C GLY A 157 -3.64 8.03 -9.44
N MET A 158 -2.55 7.62 -8.75
CA MET A 158 -2.47 7.61 -7.29
C MET A 158 -2.28 9.01 -6.72
N ASN A 159 -2.79 9.25 -5.50
CA ASN A 159 -2.73 10.58 -4.87
C ASN A 159 -2.38 10.56 -3.37
N VAL A 160 -2.19 9.41 -2.77
CA VAL A 160 -1.83 9.22 -1.36
C VAL A 160 -0.56 8.39 -1.26
N PHE A 161 0.36 8.81 -0.41
CA PHE A 161 1.57 8.08 -0.08
C PHE A 161 1.77 8.06 1.43
N MET A 162 1.75 6.88 2.02
CA MET A 162 1.98 6.68 3.45
C MET A 162 3.39 6.18 3.70
N MET A 163 4.04 6.76 4.70
CA MET A 163 5.27 6.25 5.29
C MET A 163 5.00 5.87 6.73
N GLU A 164 4.87 4.61 7.00
CA GLU A 164 4.68 4.12 8.36
C GLU A 164 5.97 4.19 9.16
N HIS A 165 5.86 4.40 10.46
CA HIS A 165 6.94 4.50 11.45
C HIS A 165 7.69 5.85 11.51
N PHE A 166 8.04 6.24 12.74
CA PHE A 166 8.77 7.48 13.06
C PHE A 166 10.10 7.59 12.35
N ILE A 167 10.87 6.51 12.36
CA ILE A 167 12.05 6.33 11.54
C ILE A 167 11.76 5.12 10.68
N PRO A 168 11.66 5.29 9.36
CA PRO A 168 11.28 4.20 8.49
C PRO A 168 12.19 2.99 8.66
N SER A 169 11.65 1.91 9.22
CA SER A 169 12.41 0.69 9.50
C SER A 169 12.82 -0.04 8.21
N TYR A 170 12.08 0.15 7.13
CA TYR A 170 12.38 -0.44 5.83
C TYR A 170 13.75 -0.01 5.28
N TYR A 171 14.19 1.24 5.47
CA TYR A 171 15.56 1.63 5.12
C TYR A 171 16.60 0.86 5.94
N ARG A 172 16.37 0.72 7.24
CA ARG A 172 17.27 -0.03 8.11
C ARG A 172 17.36 -1.49 7.69
N TYR A 173 16.23 -2.14 7.42
CA TYR A 173 16.21 -3.52 6.99
C TYR A 173 16.95 -3.72 5.66
N TYR A 174 16.81 -2.83 4.73
CA TYR A 174 17.55 -2.89 3.47
C TYR A 174 19.07 -2.79 3.69
N TYR A 175 19.50 -1.83 4.50
CA TYR A 175 20.94 -1.60 4.73
C TYR A 175 21.57 -2.57 5.70
N ASP A 176 20.82 -3.16 6.63
CA ASP A 176 21.28 -4.25 7.49
C ASP A 176 21.48 -5.56 6.72
N HIS A 177 20.87 -5.73 5.56
CA HIS A 177 20.88 -6.93 4.72
C HIS A 177 20.48 -8.22 5.43
N LYS A 178 19.79 -8.11 6.56
CA LYS A 178 19.59 -9.19 7.53
C LYS A 178 18.90 -10.43 6.97
N PHE A 179 18.10 -10.32 5.93
CA PHE A 179 17.43 -11.43 5.27
C PHE A 179 17.51 -11.32 3.74
N ASN A 180 18.28 -10.33 3.25
CA ASN A 180 18.47 -10.12 1.83
C ASN A 180 19.54 -11.10 1.32
N GLU A 181 20.74 -10.65 1.05
CA GLU A 181 21.84 -11.49 0.60
C GLU A 181 22.86 -11.74 1.72
N GLU A 182 23.04 -13.00 2.13
CA GLU A 182 23.87 -13.37 3.27
C GLU A 182 25.37 -13.02 3.12
N ASN A 183 25.84 -12.95 1.88
CA ASN A 183 27.25 -12.66 1.61
C ASN A 183 27.55 -11.16 1.49
N ARG A 184 26.53 -10.33 1.52
CA ARG A 184 26.64 -8.87 1.46
C ARG A 184 26.80 -8.32 2.87
N PRO A 185 27.89 -7.62 3.19
CA PRO A 185 28.07 -7.06 4.54
C PRO A 185 27.03 -5.97 4.81
N PRO A 186 26.61 -5.80 6.07
CA PRO A 186 25.75 -4.70 6.46
C PRO A 186 26.35 -3.34 6.05
N GLU A 187 25.51 -2.46 5.57
CA GLU A 187 25.86 -1.10 5.21
C GLU A 187 25.32 -0.13 6.26
N PRO A 188 26.14 0.76 6.84
CA PRO A 188 25.67 1.66 7.89
C PRO A 188 24.68 2.67 7.34
N ALA A 189 23.49 2.73 7.94
CA ALA A 189 22.47 3.73 7.70
C ALA A 189 22.04 4.38 9.03
N PRO A 190 22.76 5.41 9.50
CA PRO A 190 22.44 6.05 10.78
C PRO A 190 21.13 6.82 10.70
N GLU A 191 20.41 6.94 11.83
CA GLU A 191 19.07 7.52 11.89
C GLU A 191 18.94 8.89 11.25
N HIS A 192 19.95 9.77 11.44
CA HIS A 192 19.95 11.09 10.82
C HIS A 192 20.00 11.03 9.27
N GLN A 193 20.67 10.04 8.69
CA GLN A 193 20.68 9.81 7.24
C GLN A 193 19.32 9.33 6.75
N ILE A 194 18.69 8.41 7.46
CA ILE A 194 17.34 7.92 7.15
C ILE A 194 16.34 9.08 7.21
N LEU A 195 16.44 9.94 8.22
CA LEU A 195 15.61 11.13 8.34
C LEU A 195 15.82 12.10 7.16
N GLN A 196 17.07 12.31 6.70
CA GLN A 196 17.35 13.12 5.52
C GLN A 196 16.68 12.54 4.27
N TRP A 197 16.73 11.23 4.07
CA TRP A 197 16.06 10.56 2.96
C TRP A 197 14.54 10.68 3.04
N LYS A 198 13.96 10.53 4.23
CA LYS A 198 12.53 10.78 4.45
C LYS A 198 12.15 12.20 4.03
N ARG A 199 12.94 13.22 4.45
CA ARG A 199 12.71 14.63 4.04
C ARG A 199 12.83 14.83 2.53
N GLN A 200 13.72 14.13 1.86
CA GLN A 200 13.79 14.17 0.39
C GLN A 200 12.51 13.60 -0.25
N CYS A 201 11.99 12.49 0.27
CA CYS A 201 10.72 11.94 -0.20
C CYS A 201 9.56 12.92 0.00
N GLU A 202 9.47 13.57 1.16
CA GLU A 202 8.43 14.58 1.46
C GLU A 202 8.46 15.76 0.47
N VAL A 203 9.65 16.23 0.09
CA VAL A 203 9.83 17.27 -0.94
C VAL A 203 9.29 16.79 -2.28
N GLU A 204 9.60 15.56 -2.68
CA GLU A 204 9.14 15.00 -3.94
C GLU A 204 7.62 14.73 -3.96
N LEU A 205 7.00 14.38 -2.82
CA LEU A 205 5.54 14.27 -2.66
C LEU A 205 4.87 15.64 -2.80
N THR A 206 5.37 16.65 -2.08
CA THR A 206 4.85 18.03 -2.15
C THR A 206 4.96 18.61 -3.56
N LYS A 207 6.06 18.36 -4.27
CA LYS A 207 6.28 18.79 -5.65
C LYS A 207 5.18 18.27 -6.59
N ARG A 208 4.60 17.11 -6.31
CA ARG A 208 3.55 16.46 -7.10
C ARG A 208 2.14 16.68 -6.54
N GLY A 209 2.01 17.32 -5.38
CA GLY A 209 0.74 17.48 -4.67
C GLY A 209 0.16 16.17 -4.15
N ILE A 210 0.98 15.13 -3.98
CA ILE A 210 0.56 13.86 -3.40
C ILE A 210 0.36 14.07 -1.90
N GLN A 211 -0.77 13.61 -1.36
CA GLN A 211 -1.05 13.66 0.07
C GLN A 211 -0.06 12.79 0.82
N PHE A 212 0.66 13.40 1.75
CA PHE A 212 1.58 12.69 2.60
C PHE A 212 0.88 12.25 3.89
N HIS A 213 0.80 10.94 4.10
CA HIS A 213 0.30 10.28 5.29
C HIS A 213 1.50 9.76 6.11
N ASP A 214 1.61 10.21 7.35
CA ASP A 214 2.76 9.92 8.21
C ASP A 214 2.38 9.11 9.43
N ILE A 215 3.28 8.23 9.86
CA ILE A 215 3.20 7.36 11.05
C ILE A 215 1.99 6.41 11.00
N GLY A 216 1.86 5.61 12.03
CA GLY A 216 0.80 4.68 12.34
C GLY A 216 0.94 4.28 13.79
N HIS A 217 1.76 3.30 14.06
CA HIS A 217 2.04 2.81 15.41
C HIS A 217 3.14 3.61 16.12
N GLY A 218 3.14 3.55 17.48
CA GLY A 218 4.14 4.18 18.34
C GLY A 218 3.56 5.21 19.31
N PHE A 219 2.45 5.84 19.01
CA PHE A 219 1.81 6.84 19.90
C PHE A 219 1.35 6.29 21.25
N THR A 220 1.31 4.98 21.43
CA THR A 220 0.94 4.32 22.68
C THR A 220 2.12 4.07 23.62
N SER A 221 3.37 4.23 23.16
CA SER A 221 4.59 3.91 23.93
C SER A 221 5.65 5.02 23.88
N TYR A 222 5.88 5.66 22.75
CA TYR A 222 6.87 6.73 22.57
C TYR A 222 6.66 7.93 23.50
N PRO A 223 5.41 8.41 23.75
CA PRO A 223 5.16 9.52 24.69
C PRO A 223 5.68 9.24 26.12
N PHE A 224 5.92 7.99 26.44
CA PHE A 224 6.40 7.53 27.76
C PHE A 224 7.89 7.16 27.74
N GLY A 225 8.60 7.42 26.63
CA GLY A 225 10.03 7.13 26.49
C GLY A 225 10.34 5.66 26.22
N LEU A 226 9.38 4.90 25.69
CA LEU A 226 9.58 3.53 25.22
C LEU A 226 9.48 3.50 23.70
N GLU A 227 10.64 3.49 23.04
CA GLU A 227 10.76 3.54 21.59
C GLU A 227 11.19 2.18 21.02
N PHE A 228 10.66 1.83 19.83
CA PHE A 228 11.09 0.63 19.12
C PHE A 228 12.43 0.90 18.42
N ARG A 229 13.44 0.08 18.74
CA ARG A 229 14.82 0.19 18.22
C ARG A 229 15.28 -1.07 17.47
N GLY A 230 14.39 -2.04 17.29
CA GLY A 230 14.66 -3.28 16.58
C GLY A 230 14.21 -4.52 17.33
N ARG A 231 14.24 -5.67 16.65
CA ARG A 231 13.88 -6.97 17.23
C ARG A 231 15.03 -7.52 18.10
N GLY A 232 14.70 -8.35 19.06
CA GLY A 232 15.67 -9.04 19.94
C GLY A 232 16.22 -8.21 21.10
N ILE A 233 15.67 -7.02 21.34
CA ILE A 233 15.97 -6.18 22.49
C ILE A 233 15.07 -6.58 23.66
N ASP A 234 15.61 -6.66 24.86
CA ASP A 234 14.82 -6.86 26.08
C ASP A 234 14.30 -5.51 26.60
N TYR A 235 13.23 -5.02 25.95
CA TYR A 235 12.58 -3.75 26.32
C TYR A 235 12.03 -3.78 27.75
N GLU A 236 11.56 -4.93 28.23
CA GLU A 236 10.98 -5.06 29.56
C GLU A 236 12.00 -4.71 30.65
N SER A 237 13.27 -5.10 30.50
CA SER A 237 14.33 -4.82 31.48
C SER A 237 14.75 -3.35 31.53
N GLU A 238 14.47 -2.58 30.44
CA GLU A 238 14.87 -1.17 30.32
C GLU A 238 13.82 -0.18 30.86
N VAL A 239 12.58 -0.65 31.07
CA VAL A 239 11.47 0.22 31.49
C VAL A 239 11.62 0.68 32.93
N LYS A 240 11.67 2.00 33.10
CA LYS A 240 11.69 2.64 34.40
C LYS A 240 10.32 2.62 35.09
N PRO A 241 10.27 2.63 36.44
CA PRO A 241 9.00 2.64 37.16
C PRO A 241 8.06 3.81 36.81
N GLU A 242 8.61 5.00 36.53
CA GLU A 242 7.88 6.19 36.15
C GLU A 242 7.22 6.06 34.77
N THR A 243 7.82 5.31 33.85
CA THR A 243 7.25 4.96 32.52
C THR A 243 6.19 3.89 32.69
N ARG A 244 6.49 2.84 33.44
CA ARG A 244 5.63 1.65 33.62
C ARG A 244 4.24 2.01 34.15
N LYS A 245 4.09 3.05 35.00
CA LYS A 245 2.79 3.48 35.56
C LYS A 245 1.76 3.84 34.48
N HIS A 246 2.22 4.26 33.30
CA HIS A 246 1.37 4.66 32.18
C HIS A 246 0.85 3.49 31.36
N PHE A 247 1.52 2.33 31.36
CA PHE A 247 1.13 1.19 30.55
C PHE A 247 -0.21 0.58 30.96
N ALA A 248 -0.81 -0.16 30.04
CA ALA A 248 -2.02 -0.93 30.30
C ALA A 248 -1.82 -1.92 31.46
N LEU A 249 -2.82 -2.01 32.34
CA LEU A 249 -2.88 -3.06 33.36
C LEU A 249 -3.53 -4.29 32.75
N ILE A 250 -2.80 -5.38 32.60
CA ILE A 250 -3.28 -6.63 32.02
C ILE A 250 -2.94 -7.75 33.01
N ASP A 251 -3.91 -8.59 33.39
CA ASP A 251 -3.76 -9.63 34.38
C ASP A 251 -3.07 -9.14 35.68
N GLY A 252 -3.43 -7.94 36.13
CA GLY A 252 -2.92 -7.31 37.33
C GLY A 252 -1.49 -6.75 37.26
N LYS A 253 -0.88 -6.72 36.06
CA LYS A 253 0.50 -6.22 35.85
C LYS A 253 0.54 -5.16 34.77
N ARG A 254 1.54 -4.26 34.86
CA ARG A 254 1.90 -3.29 33.82
C ARG A 254 3.29 -3.68 33.30
N PHE A 255 3.37 -3.99 32.01
CA PHE A 255 4.58 -4.50 31.38
C PHE A 255 4.62 -4.13 29.89
N VAL A 256 5.76 -4.35 29.23
CA VAL A 256 5.89 -4.20 27.77
C VAL A 256 5.25 -5.42 27.13
N TYR A 257 4.06 -5.24 26.56
CA TYR A 257 3.29 -6.33 25.96
C TYR A 257 4.08 -6.99 24.82
N ALA A 258 4.14 -8.32 24.82
CA ALA A 258 4.94 -9.10 23.88
C ALA A 258 6.43 -8.68 23.77
N ASN A 259 6.96 -7.99 24.78
CA ASN A 259 8.28 -7.34 24.76
C ASN A 259 8.47 -6.42 23.53
N ASN A 260 7.38 -5.79 23.06
CA ASN A 260 7.38 -4.94 21.87
C ASN A 260 6.72 -3.58 22.17
N PRO A 261 7.43 -2.43 21.98
CA PRO A 261 6.87 -1.10 22.17
C PRO A 261 5.62 -0.84 21.31
N TYR A 262 5.59 -1.27 20.06
CA TYR A 262 4.42 -1.08 19.18
C TYR A 262 3.20 -1.85 19.65
N CYS A 263 3.38 -3.01 20.29
CA CYS A 263 2.28 -3.81 20.83
C CYS A 263 1.81 -3.34 22.22
N THR A 264 2.44 -2.31 22.82
CA THR A 264 2.19 -1.90 24.20
C THR A 264 1.19 -0.74 24.27
N ASN A 265 -0.02 -0.99 24.75
CA ASN A 265 -1.02 0.02 25.03
C ASN A 265 -0.76 0.75 26.37
N PHE A 266 -1.34 1.93 26.52
CA PHE A 266 -1.31 2.69 27.76
C PHE A 266 -2.68 2.69 28.47
N CYS A 267 -2.72 3.20 29.69
CA CYS A 267 -3.95 3.35 30.49
C CYS A 267 -4.77 4.54 29.98
N MET A 268 -5.68 4.31 29.05
CA MET A 268 -6.47 5.38 28.41
C MET A 268 -7.43 6.12 29.35
N SER A 269 -7.81 5.56 30.50
CA SER A 269 -8.60 6.30 31.51
C SER A 269 -7.76 7.28 32.34
N SER A 270 -6.41 7.21 32.27
CA SER A 270 -5.52 8.16 32.93
C SER A 270 -5.44 9.48 32.14
N ALA A 271 -5.98 10.55 32.70
CA ALA A 271 -5.89 11.89 32.08
C ALA A 271 -4.42 12.35 31.94
N GLU A 272 -3.54 12.02 32.90
CA GLU A 272 -2.10 12.29 32.81
C GLU A 272 -1.48 11.60 31.59
N SER A 273 -1.81 10.33 31.37
CA SER A 273 -1.27 9.56 30.22
C SER A 273 -1.79 10.09 28.90
N ARG A 274 -3.08 10.41 28.80
CA ARG A 274 -3.64 11.01 27.58
C ARG A 274 -3.01 12.37 27.27
N ALA A 275 -2.82 13.22 28.31
CA ALA A 275 -2.18 14.54 28.12
C ALA A 275 -0.75 14.42 27.56
N LEU A 276 0.02 13.40 27.97
CA LEU A 276 1.35 13.13 27.40
C LEU A 276 1.26 12.68 25.94
N VAL A 277 0.28 11.84 25.59
CA VAL A 277 0.06 11.41 24.20
C VAL A 277 -0.36 12.62 23.35
N VAL A 278 -1.31 13.43 23.79
CA VAL A 278 -1.75 14.66 23.09
C VAL A 278 -0.57 15.60 22.86
N LYS A 279 0.22 15.85 23.91
CA LYS A 279 1.43 16.68 23.78
C LYS A 279 2.38 16.14 22.74
N PHE A 280 2.64 14.84 22.76
CA PHE A 280 3.55 14.18 21.82
C PHE A 280 3.04 14.30 20.38
N VAL A 281 1.74 14.07 20.13
CA VAL A 281 1.12 14.22 18.81
C VAL A 281 1.24 15.66 18.30
N VAL A 282 0.96 16.65 19.15
CA VAL A 282 1.06 18.06 18.78
C VAL A 282 2.49 18.47 18.48
N ASP A 283 3.45 18.06 19.31
CA ASP A 283 4.86 18.37 19.10
C ASP A 283 5.37 17.69 17.82
N TYR A 284 5.00 16.42 17.61
CA TYR A 284 5.36 15.70 16.39
C TYR A 284 4.80 16.40 15.13
N ALA A 285 3.53 16.80 15.14
CA ALA A 285 2.90 17.48 14.00
C ALA A 285 3.56 18.84 13.68
N LYS A 286 4.13 19.54 14.69
CA LYS A 286 4.93 20.77 14.47
C LYS A 286 6.27 20.49 13.80
N ASP A 287 6.95 19.44 14.26
CA ASP A 287 8.30 19.13 13.81
C ASP A 287 8.32 18.34 12.48
N HIS A 288 7.20 17.68 12.16
CA HIS A 288 7.01 16.81 11.00
C HIS A 288 5.70 17.15 10.25
N PRO A 289 5.66 18.24 9.47
CA PRO A 289 4.48 18.62 8.72
C PRO A 289 4.05 17.52 7.75
N SER A 290 2.80 17.10 7.84
CA SER A 290 2.15 16.12 6.97
C SER A 290 0.71 16.52 6.71
N ASP A 291 0.12 16.05 5.61
CA ASP A 291 -1.30 16.30 5.33
C ASP A 291 -2.17 15.50 6.30
N TYR A 292 -1.77 14.26 6.57
CA TYR A 292 -2.43 13.37 7.50
C TYR A 292 -1.44 12.71 8.46
N LEU A 293 -1.78 12.72 9.73
CA LEU A 293 -1.07 11.99 10.76
C LEU A 293 -1.93 10.80 11.22
N HIS A 294 -1.40 9.59 11.04
CA HIS A 294 -2.06 8.38 11.52
C HIS A 294 -1.71 8.17 12.99
N VAL A 295 -2.71 8.24 13.86
CA VAL A 295 -2.54 8.06 15.32
C VAL A 295 -3.25 6.78 15.73
N TRP A 296 -2.54 5.66 15.60
CA TRP A 296 -3.08 4.33 15.87
C TRP A 296 -2.82 3.88 17.30
N LEU A 297 -3.68 2.99 17.79
CA LEU A 297 -3.42 2.26 19.04
C LEU A 297 -2.36 1.17 18.80
N ALA A 298 -2.01 0.44 19.86
CA ALA A 298 -0.96 -0.57 19.79
C ALA A 298 -1.29 -1.68 18.78
N ASP A 299 -0.26 -2.14 18.07
CA ASP A 299 -0.32 -3.30 17.17
C ASP A 299 -0.35 -4.59 18.00
N GLY A 300 -1.52 -5.05 18.33
CA GLY A 300 -1.70 -6.26 19.11
C GLY A 300 -3.14 -6.48 19.52
N VAL A 301 -3.46 -7.70 19.84
CA VAL A 301 -4.81 -8.16 20.19
C VAL A 301 -4.95 -8.37 21.69
N ASN A 302 -6.12 -8.08 22.25
CA ASN A 302 -6.43 -8.38 23.64
C ASN A 302 -5.42 -7.78 24.64
N ASN A 303 -4.95 -6.56 24.40
CA ASN A 303 -3.88 -5.89 25.15
C ASN A 303 -4.32 -4.56 25.80
N HIS A 304 -5.61 -4.40 26.08
CA HIS A 304 -6.18 -3.19 26.66
C HIS A 304 -6.20 -3.18 28.18
N CYS A 305 -6.08 -2.00 28.78
CA CYS A 305 -6.02 -1.79 30.23
C CYS A 305 -7.29 -2.29 30.94
N GLU A 306 -7.10 -3.09 32.00
CA GLU A 306 -8.15 -3.71 32.84
C GLU A 306 -8.39 -2.98 34.17
N CYS A 307 -7.83 -1.80 34.38
CA CYS A 307 -8.12 -1.05 35.60
C CYS A 307 -9.61 -0.69 35.70
N ASP A 308 -10.10 -0.47 36.91
CA ASP A 308 -11.54 -0.21 37.18
C ASP A 308 -12.11 0.96 36.37
N ASN A 309 -11.30 1.98 36.05
CA ASN A 309 -11.74 3.09 35.26
C ASN A 309 -11.77 2.74 33.75
N CYS A 310 -10.76 2.04 33.22
CA CYS A 310 -10.77 1.63 31.83
C CYS A 310 -11.92 0.68 31.51
N LYS A 311 -12.32 -0.17 32.46
CA LYS A 311 -13.45 -1.12 32.30
C LYS A 311 -14.83 -0.42 32.14
N LYS A 312 -14.95 0.87 32.46
CA LYS A 312 -16.22 1.60 32.36
C LYS A 312 -16.64 1.90 30.91
N LYS A 313 -15.71 1.86 29.97
CA LYS A 313 -15.93 2.14 28.54
C LYS A 313 -15.18 1.13 27.67
N THR A 314 -15.59 0.98 26.41
CA THR A 314 -14.85 0.18 25.42
C THR A 314 -13.53 0.86 25.04
N PRO A 315 -12.56 0.14 24.45
CA PRO A 315 -11.38 0.78 23.88
C PRO A 315 -11.72 1.84 22.84
N SER A 316 -12.72 1.59 21.99
CA SER A 316 -13.17 2.54 20.99
C SER A 316 -13.75 3.82 21.60
N ASP A 317 -14.51 3.73 22.71
CA ASP A 317 -14.98 4.94 23.41
C ASP A 317 -13.81 5.75 23.98
N TRP A 318 -12.83 5.11 24.64
CA TRP A 318 -11.62 5.78 25.13
C TRP A 318 -10.81 6.39 23.99
N TYR A 319 -10.79 5.75 22.85
CA TYR A 319 -10.11 6.24 21.66
C TYR A 319 -10.78 7.50 21.10
N MET A 320 -12.12 7.57 21.06
CA MET A 320 -12.85 8.78 20.67
C MET A 320 -12.57 9.96 21.62
N ILE A 321 -12.47 9.69 22.94
CA ILE A 321 -12.08 10.72 23.93
C ILE A 321 -10.68 11.24 23.60
N LEU A 322 -9.70 10.35 23.36
CA LEU A 322 -8.34 10.74 23.01
C LEU A 322 -8.29 11.55 21.71
N MET A 323 -9.06 11.16 20.68
CA MET A 323 -9.12 11.90 19.41
C MET A 323 -9.66 13.32 19.60
N ASN A 324 -10.70 13.50 20.40
CA ASN A 324 -11.22 14.84 20.73
C ASN A 324 -10.18 15.69 21.47
N GLU A 325 -9.43 15.11 22.41
CA GLU A 325 -8.36 15.82 23.14
C GLU A 325 -7.20 16.20 22.21
N ILE A 326 -6.87 15.33 21.19
CA ILE A 326 -5.88 15.64 20.16
C ILE A 326 -6.36 16.79 19.27
N ASP A 327 -7.62 16.79 18.85
CA ASP A 327 -8.20 17.91 18.07
C ASP A 327 -8.11 19.24 18.81
N GLU A 328 -8.45 19.25 20.10
CA GLU A 328 -8.32 20.43 20.96
C GLU A 328 -6.85 20.90 21.03
N GLY A 329 -5.90 19.97 21.16
CA GLY A 329 -4.47 20.28 21.20
C GLY A 329 -3.92 20.84 19.89
N LEU A 330 -4.27 20.24 18.75
CA LEU A 330 -3.86 20.70 17.42
C LEU A 330 -4.49 22.07 17.09
N THR A 331 -5.76 22.27 17.45
CA THR A 331 -6.47 23.55 17.26
C THR A 331 -5.82 24.65 18.08
N ALA A 332 -5.49 24.41 19.35
CA ALA A 332 -4.80 25.36 20.22
C ALA A 332 -3.39 25.70 19.71
N ALA A 333 -2.77 24.79 18.96
CA ALA A 333 -1.47 24.98 18.32
C ALA A 333 -1.56 25.60 16.91
N GLU A 334 -2.76 25.92 16.42
CA GLU A 334 -3.03 26.46 15.07
C GLU A 334 -2.54 25.53 13.94
N LEU A 335 -2.61 24.20 14.16
CA LEU A 335 -2.19 23.20 13.18
C LEU A 335 -3.39 22.67 12.38
N SER A 336 -3.25 22.63 11.04
CA SER A 336 -4.25 22.15 10.11
C SER A 336 -4.14 20.64 9.83
N THR A 337 -3.12 19.96 10.35
CA THR A 337 -2.90 18.53 10.18
C THR A 337 -4.17 17.73 10.45
N ARG A 338 -4.56 16.88 9.49
CA ARG A 338 -5.68 15.94 9.63
C ARG A 338 -5.23 14.67 10.34
N ILE A 339 -6.16 13.98 10.97
CA ILE A 339 -5.87 12.77 11.74
C ILE A 339 -6.58 11.57 11.13
N VAL A 340 -5.87 10.48 10.97
CA VAL A 340 -6.43 9.17 10.65
C VAL A 340 -6.45 8.30 11.91
N PHE A 341 -7.63 7.87 12.32
CA PHE A 341 -7.83 6.93 13.41
C PHE A 341 -8.29 5.58 12.87
N ILE A 342 -7.96 4.49 13.58
CA ILE A 342 -8.08 3.13 13.04
C ILE A 342 -9.13 2.29 13.77
N ALA A 343 -9.97 1.60 12.98
CA ALA A 343 -10.77 0.46 13.42
C ALA A 343 -10.02 -0.83 13.06
N TYR A 344 -9.29 -1.38 14.03
CA TYR A 344 -8.37 -2.47 13.87
C TYR A 344 -8.35 -3.34 15.12
N VAL A 345 -8.25 -4.64 15.00
CA VAL A 345 -8.25 -5.59 16.11
C VAL A 345 -9.30 -5.24 17.18
N ASP A 346 -8.92 -4.91 18.42
CA ASP A 346 -9.87 -4.61 19.51
C ASP A 346 -10.74 -3.36 19.26
N THR A 347 -10.33 -2.44 18.39
CA THR A 347 -11.15 -1.28 18.00
C THR A 347 -12.03 -1.52 16.77
N ILE A 348 -12.08 -2.75 16.25
CA ILE A 348 -13.03 -3.11 15.19
C ILE A 348 -14.48 -3.00 15.69
N TRP A 349 -14.71 -3.18 17.01
CA TRP A 349 -15.98 -2.87 17.65
C TRP A 349 -16.16 -1.35 17.73
N ALA A 350 -17.22 -0.85 17.12
CA ALA A 350 -17.54 0.57 17.12
C ALA A 350 -17.77 1.11 18.56
N PRO A 351 -17.53 2.40 18.82
CA PRO A 351 -17.80 3.00 20.11
C PRO A 351 -19.29 2.93 20.47
N LEU A 352 -19.60 2.81 21.75
CA LEU A 352 -20.98 2.70 22.25
C LEU A 352 -21.57 4.03 22.71
N GLU A 353 -20.75 4.93 23.24
CA GLU A 353 -21.20 6.17 23.90
C GLU A 353 -20.51 7.42 23.35
N GLU A 354 -19.24 7.31 22.96
CA GLU A 354 -18.41 8.46 22.60
C GLU A 354 -18.35 8.68 21.09
N THR A 355 -18.23 9.92 20.65
CA THR A 355 -18.12 10.28 19.25
C THR A 355 -17.07 11.37 19.04
N ILE A 356 -16.53 11.46 17.82
CA ILE A 356 -15.67 12.58 17.41
C ILE A 356 -16.54 13.80 17.13
N LYS A 357 -16.14 14.96 17.68
CA LYS A 357 -16.88 16.22 17.57
C LYS A 357 -16.59 16.97 16.26
N ASN A 358 -15.32 17.04 15.87
CA ASN A 358 -14.86 17.72 14.66
C ASN A 358 -14.60 16.70 13.54
N THR A 359 -15.64 16.36 12.79
CA THR A 359 -15.56 15.35 11.73
C THR A 359 -14.64 15.72 10.56
N ASP A 360 -14.43 17.03 10.33
CA ASP A 360 -13.68 17.52 9.17
C ASP A 360 -12.16 17.28 9.31
N ARG A 361 -11.68 17.17 10.57
CA ARG A 361 -10.26 16.87 10.85
C ARG A 361 -9.94 15.38 10.73
N PHE A 362 -10.93 14.50 10.81
CA PHE A 362 -10.70 13.06 11.00
C PHE A 362 -11.12 12.21 9.79
N THR A 363 -10.38 11.13 9.58
CA THR A 363 -10.73 10.06 8.65
C THR A 363 -10.67 8.73 9.40
N LEU A 364 -11.74 7.93 9.27
CA LEU A 364 -11.74 6.55 9.77
C LEU A 364 -10.93 5.68 8.80
N LEU A 365 -10.00 4.91 9.33
CA LEU A 365 -9.32 3.86 8.60
C LEU A 365 -9.80 2.51 9.12
N PHE A 366 -10.40 1.71 8.25
CA PHE A 366 -10.85 0.36 8.56
C PHE A 366 -9.84 -0.67 8.07
N ALA A 367 -9.31 -1.50 8.98
CA ALA A 367 -8.24 -2.45 8.68
C ALA A 367 -8.67 -3.90 8.97
N PRO A 368 -9.17 -4.66 7.97
CA PRO A 368 -9.69 -6.01 8.16
C PRO A 368 -8.60 -7.09 8.08
N ILE A 369 -7.53 -7.01 8.86
CA ILE A 369 -6.37 -7.92 8.79
C ILE A 369 -6.74 -9.41 8.92
N HIS A 370 -7.85 -9.73 9.59
CA HIS A 370 -8.26 -11.12 9.81
C HIS A 370 -9.08 -11.73 8.66
N ARG A 371 -9.32 -10.98 7.57
CA ARG A 371 -10.05 -11.50 6.41
C ARG A 371 -9.21 -12.50 5.60
N SER A 372 -9.91 -13.36 4.86
CA SER A 372 -9.31 -14.19 3.82
C SER A 372 -9.06 -13.40 2.53
N TYR A 373 -7.90 -13.58 1.94
CA TYR A 373 -7.56 -13.05 0.60
C TYR A 373 -7.63 -14.11 -0.51
N ALA A 374 -8.02 -15.33 -0.17
CA ALA A 374 -8.33 -16.37 -1.15
C ALA A 374 -9.64 -16.06 -1.93
N PHE A 375 -10.46 -15.17 -1.41
CA PHE A 375 -11.75 -14.80 -1.98
C PHE A 375 -11.90 -13.28 -2.03
N SER A 376 -12.58 -12.78 -3.07
CA SER A 376 -13.04 -11.39 -3.11
C SER A 376 -14.12 -11.16 -2.05
N LEU A 377 -14.32 -9.89 -1.70
CA LEU A 377 -15.38 -9.46 -0.81
C LEU A 377 -16.77 -9.90 -1.37
N PRO A 378 -17.74 -10.23 -0.53
CA PRO A 378 -19.08 -10.55 -0.99
C PRO A 378 -19.81 -9.28 -1.45
N GLU A 379 -20.55 -9.34 -2.54
CA GLU A 379 -21.36 -8.21 -3.04
C GLU A 379 -22.42 -7.72 -2.03
N LYS A 380 -22.89 -8.61 -1.16
CA LYS A 380 -23.86 -8.29 -0.11
C LYS A 380 -23.35 -8.79 1.23
N ALA A 381 -23.33 -7.90 2.22
CA ALA A 381 -23.18 -8.33 3.61
C ALA A 381 -24.44 -9.06 4.05
N GLU A 382 -24.30 -10.32 4.46
CA GLU A 382 -25.38 -11.04 5.15
C GLU A 382 -25.64 -10.39 6.50
N GLU A 383 -26.87 -10.47 7.01
CA GLU A 383 -27.19 -10.07 8.38
C GLU A 383 -26.47 -10.99 9.38
N ILE A 384 -25.30 -10.56 9.83
CA ILE A 384 -24.47 -11.30 10.79
C ILE A 384 -24.67 -10.70 12.17
N LYS A 385 -24.94 -11.55 13.14
CA LYS A 385 -24.96 -11.15 14.53
C LYS A 385 -23.54 -11.05 15.05
N LEU A 386 -23.06 -9.82 15.23
CA LEU A 386 -21.74 -9.57 15.79
C LEU A 386 -21.63 -10.06 17.24
N LEU A 387 -20.47 -10.57 17.58
CA LEU A 387 -20.11 -10.88 18.96
C LEU A 387 -19.95 -9.60 19.77
N PRO A 388 -20.42 -9.57 21.04
CA PRO A 388 -20.20 -8.43 21.92
C PRO A 388 -18.71 -8.29 22.23
N TYR A 389 -18.26 -7.05 22.41
CA TYR A 389 -16.90 -6.78 22.89
C TYR A 389 -16.67 -7.44 24.26
N ASN A 390 -15.55 -8.17 24.40
CA ASN A 390 -15.15 -8.84 25.63
C ASN A 390 -13.68 -8.54 25.91
N ARG A 391 -13.42 -7.58 26.80
CA ARG A 391 -12.09 -7.02 27.09
C ARG A 391 -11.04 -8.11 27.28
N ASN A 392 -9.98 -8.07 26.46
CA ASN A 392 -8.85 -9.00 26.43
C ASN A 392 -9.22 -10.48 26.25
N LYS A 393 -10.43 -10.75 25.74
CA LYS A 393 -10.95 -12.10 25.41
C LYS A 393 -11.80 -12.06 24.14
N ASN A 394 -11.52 -11.12 23.25
CA ASN A 394 -12.22 -11.00 21.98
C ASN A 394 -11.93 -12.19 21.07
N ILE A 395 -12.95 -12.58 20.34
CA ILE A 395 -12.86 -13.49 19.19
C ILE A 395 -13.02 -12.60 17.96
N PHE A 396 -11.98 -12.55 17.14
CA PHE A 396 -11.95 -11.69 15.97
C PHE A 396 -12.66 -12.31 14.77
N PRO A 397 -13.07 -11.49 13.78
CA PRO A 397 -13.71 -11.97 12.56
C PRO A 397 -12.89 -13.09 11.91
N ALA A 398 -13.55 -14.13 11.46
CA ALA A 398 -12.93 -15.25 10.76
C ALA A 398 -13.18 -15.22 9.25
N ASP A 399 -14.09 -14.38 8.78
CA ASP A 399 -14.45 -14.26 7.37
C ASP A 399 -14.77 -12.81 6.94
N LEU A 400 -14.98 -12.66 5.65
CA LEU A 400 -15.24 -11.37 5.01
C LEU A 400 -16.57 -10.75 5.43
N ALA A 401 -17.62 -11.56 5.56
CA ALA A 401 -18.94 -11.06 5.88
C ALA A 401 -18.99 -10.53 7.33
N GLU A 402 -18.28 -11.19 8.26
CA GLU A 402 -18.10 -10.69 9.63
C GLU A 402 -17.36 -9.35 9.64
N SER A 403 -16.26 -9.23 8.86
CA SER A 403 -15.51 -7.98 8.76
C SER A 403 -16.37 -6.84 8.23
N PHE A 404 -17.19 -7.09 7.21
CA PHE A 404 -18.15 -6.10 6.69
C PHE A 404 -19.22 -5.69 7.69
N ALA A 405 -19.70 -6.62 8.50
CA ALA A 405 -20.69 -6.32 9.52
C ALA A 405 -20.13 -5.33 10.56
N TYR A 406 -18.84 -5.44 10.93
CA TYR A 406 -18.18 -4.46 11.79
C TYR A 406 -18.01 -3.09 11.09
N LEU A 407 -17.63 -3.06 9.81
CA LEU A 407 -17.58 -1.80 9.05
C LEU A 407 -18.95 -1.13 9.02
N ALA A 408 -20.03 -1.88 8.82
CA ALA A 408 -21.39 -1.35 8.82
C ALA A 408 -21.76 -0.72 10.18
N GLU A 409 -21.36 -1.31 11.32
CA GLU A 409 -21.57 -0.70 12.65
C GLU A 409 -20.76 0.61 12.79
N TRP A 410 -19.50 0.64 12.39
CA TRP A 410 -18.72 1.86 12.36
C TRP A 410 -19.36 2.95 11.49
N ARG A 411 -19.89 2.61 10.30
CA ARG A 411 -20.57 3.56 9.40
C ARG A 411 -21.87 4.12 9.96
N LYS A 412 -22.50 3.46 10.95
CA LYS A 412 -23.62 4.04 11.70
C LYS A 412 -23.19 5.16 12.63
N MET A 413 -22.04 5.00 13.27
CA MET A 413 -21.49 5.94 14.25
C MET A 413 -20.64 7.05 13.60
N TRP A 414 -19.96 6.74 12.50
CA TRP A 414 -19.05 7.64 11.77
C TRP A 414 -19.59 7.99 10.39
N ARG A 415 -19.86 9.28 10.14
CA ARG A 415 -20.37 9.79 8.86
C ARG A 415 -19.34 10.57 8.04
N GLY A 416 -18.15 10.84 8.59
CA GLY A 416 -17.04 11.45 7.89
C GLY A 416 -16.36 10.53 6.90
N SER A 417 -15.25 10.99 6.34
CA SER A 417 -14.40 10.21 5.41
C SER A 417 -14.00 8.86 6.00
N CYS A 418 -13.99 7.84 5.15
CA CYS A 418 -13.61 6.48 5.50
C CYS A 418 -12.68 5.91 4.43
N VAL A 419 -11.55 5.36 4.84
CA VAL A 419 -10.60 4.66 3.98
C VAL A 419 -10.36 3.28 4.54
N THR A 420 -10.05 2.32 3.66
CA THR A 420 -9.66 0.97 4.09
C THR A 420 -8.14 0.85 4.05
N TYR A 421 -7.56 0.17 5.04
CA TYR A 421 -6.17 -0.29 5.02
C TYR A 421 -6.18 -1.78 4.69
N GLU A 422 -5.72 -2.13 3.51
CA GLU A 422 -5.80 -3.49 2.98
C GLU A 422 -4.41 -4.12 2.84
N TYR A 423 -4.38 -5.44 2.72
CA TYR A 423 -3.16 -6.24 2.84
C TYR A 423 -2.93 -7.14 1.62
N HIS A 424 -3.48 -6.79 0.44
CA HIS A 424 -3.28 -7.56 -0.78
C HIS A 424 -1.80 -7.65 -1.17
N PHE A 425 -1.04 -6.57 -0.96
CA PHE A 425 0.37 -6.50 -1.32
C PHE A 425 1.31 -6.84 -0.16
N TRP A 426 0.88 -6.66 1.07
CA TRP A 426 1.70 -6.95 2.23
C TRP A 426 2.09 -8.44 2.27
N ARG A 427 1.15 -9.33 2.44
CA ARG A 427 1.41 -10.76 2.65
C ARG A 427 0.91 -11.63 1.49
N HIS A 428 -0.20 -11.25 0.88
CA HIS A 428 -1.00 -12.17 0.08
C HIS A 428 -0.52 -12.27 -1.36
N GLN A 429 -0.01 -11.18 -1.95
CA GLN A 429 0.62 -11.23 -3.28
C GLN A 429 1.76 -12.25 -3.33
N ALA A 430 2.49 -12.44 -2.23
CA ALA A 430 3.59 -13.40 -2.15
C ALA A 430 3.17 -14.86 -2.45
N TYR A 431 1.90 -15.18 -2.24
CA TYR A 431 1.35 -16.51 -2.48
C TYR A 431 0.63 -16.65 -3.83
N ASP A 432 0.57 -15.59 -4.63
CA ASP A 432 0.09 -15.61 -6.00
C ASP A 432 1.27 -15.55 -6.98
N ILE A 433 1.83 -16.72 -7.31
CA ILE A 433 2.98 -16.78 -8.21
C ILE A 433 2.70 -16.30 -9.64
N SER A 434 1.44 -16.01 -9.97
CA SER A 434 1.05 -15.50 -11.30
C SER A 434 0.87 -13.98 -11.34
N GLY A 435 0.53 -13.36 -10.21
CA GLY A 435 0.05 -11.98 -10.11
C GLY A 435 -1.35 -11.74 -10.69
N LEU A 436 -1.97 -12.77 -11.27
CA LEU A 436 -3.28 -12.65 -11.95
C LEU A 436 -4.45 -12.61 -10.97
N GLU A 437 -4.39 -13.44 -9.92
CA GLU A 437 -5.49 -13.53 -8.96
C GLU A 437 -5.48 -12.36 -7.98
N THR A 438 -4.32 -11.92 -7.53
CA THR A 438 -4.21 -10.68 -6.74
C THR A 438 -4.79 -9.50 -7.52
N ALA A 439 -4.45 -9.36 -8.81
CA ALA A 439 -5.02 -8.33 -9.67
C ALA A 439 -6.55 -8.39 -9.78
N ARG A 440 -7.12 -9.61 -9.82
CA ARG A 440 -8.57 -9.82 -9.84
C ARG A 440 -9.19 -9.42 -8.50
N ARG A 441 -8.61 -9.89 -7.37
CA ARG A 441 -9.09 -9.57 -6.02
C ARG A 441 -9.16 -8.08 -5.78
N VAL A 442 -8.09 -7.35 -6.08
CA VAL A 442 -8.09 -5.89 -5.89
C VAL A 442 -9.10 -5.17 -6.78
N ASN A 443 -9.34 -5.65 -8.02
CA ASN A 443 -10.38 -5.08 -8.90
C ASN A 443 -11.78 -5.29 -8.33
N ASP A 444 -12.07 -6.49 -7.83
CA ASP A 444 -13.37 -6.81 -7.24
C ASP A 444 -13.56 -6.05 -5.91
N ASP A 445 -12.59 -6.11 -5.01
CA ASP A 445 -12.69 -5.57 -3.65
C ASP A 445 -12.82 -4.03 -3.64
N VAL A 446 -12.06 -3.32 -4.47
CA VAL A 446 -12.15 -1.85 -4.58
C VAL A 446 -13.56 -1.41 -4.99
N LYS A 447 -14.20 -2.13 -5.92
CA LYS A 447 -15.58 -1.84 -6.35
C LYS A 447 -16.56 -2.02 -5.21
N ILE A 448 -16.45 -3.13 -4.49
CA ILE A 448 -17.33 -3.46 -3.37
C ILE A 448 -17.16 -2.45 -2.22
N TYR A 449 -15.94 -2.07 -1.87
CA TYR A 449 -15.71 -1.04 -0.85
C TYR A 449 -16.40 0.28 -1.19
N LYS A 450 -16.35 0.69 -2.46
CA LYS A 450 -17.02 1.92 -2.91
C LYS A 450 -18.53 1.85 -2.70
N GLU A 451 -19.16 0.71 -2.95
CA GLU A 451 -20.60 0.50 -2.71
C GLU A 451 -20.97 0.57 -1.23
N HIS A 452 -20.03 0.25 -0.33
CA HIS A 452 -20.21 0.34 1.12
C HIS A 452 -19.80 1.70 1.72
N GLY A 453 -19.61 2.73 0.88
CA GLY A 453 -19.33 4.09 1.33
C GLY A 453 -17.91 4.29 1.85
N VAL A 454 -16.96 3.48 1.38
CA VAL A 454 -15.53 3.69 1.61
C VAL A 454 -14.98 4.59 0.50
N ASP A 455 -14.27 5.64 0.87
CA ASP A 455 -13.81 6.70 -0.03
C ASP A 455 -12.49 6.36 -0.75
N GLY A 456 -11.88 5.23 -0.41
CA GLY A 456 -10.64 4.77 -1.03
C GLY A 456 -9.92 3.70 -0.22
N VAL A 457 -8.73 3.33 -0.69
CA VAL A 457 -7.91 2.27 -0.11
C VAL A 457 -6.46 2.77 0.04
N ILE A 458 -5.81 2.38 1.10
CA ILE A 458 -4.35 2.42 1.29
C ILE A 458 -3.90 0.96 1.41
N GLU A 459 -2.98 0.54 0.55
CA GLU A 459 -2.43 -0.82 0.58
C GLU A 459 -1.17 -0.88 1.42
N ASP A 460 -1.19 -1.77 2.41
CA ASP A 460 -0.02 -2.09 3.21
C ASP A 460 1.02 -2.88 2.41
N GLY A 461 2.30 -2.67 2.72
CA GLY A 461 3.40 -3.41 2.11
C GLY A 461 3.47 -3.29 0.59
N SER A 462 2.93 -2.21 0.00
CA SER A 462 2.84 -2.04 -1.45
C SER A 462 4.14 -1.56 -2.11
N GLN A 463 5.21 -1.40 -1.36
CA GLN A 463 6.55 -1.19 -1.91
C GLN A 463 7.02 -2.44 -2.65
N ARG A 464 7.74 -2.25 -3.76
CA ARG A 464 8.34 -3.34 -4.56
C ARG A 464 7.37 -4.50 -4.91
N SER A 465 6.09 -4.16 -5.15
CA SER A 465 5.02 -5.11 -5.50
C SER A 465 4.90 -5.31 -7.02
N PHE A 466 6.05 -5.45 -7.71
CA PHE A 466 6.14 -5.47 -9.16
C PHE A 466 6.72 -6.77 -9.73
N PHE A 467 6.71 -7.84 -8.93
CA PHE A 467 7.17 -9.17 -9.32
C PHE A 467 6.02 -10.20 -9.22
N PRO A 468 5.82 -11.05 -10.24
CA PRO A 468 6.58 -11.25 -11.48
C PRO A 468 6.38 -10.17 -12.53
N ASN A 469 5.46 -9.26 -12.31
CA ASN A 469 5.15 -8.08 -13.11
C ASN A 469 4.33 -7.10 -12.26
N GLY A 470 4.14 -5.87 -12.74
CA GLY A 470 3.37 -4.83 -12.05
C GLY A 470 1.86 -4.91 -12.24
N PHE A 471 1.31 -6.00 -12.79
CA PHE A 471 -0.10 -6.04 -13.18
C PHE A 471 -1.07 -5.92 -12.00
N ALA A 472 -0.77 -6.56 -10.87
CA ALA A 472 -1.63 -6.45 -9.69
C ALA A 472 -1.71 -5.00 -9.18
N TYR A 473 -0.57 -4.31 -9.10
CA TYR A 473 -0.52 -2.91 -8.70
C TYR A 473 -1.18 -1.98 -9.72
N TYR A 474 -1.00 -2.24 -11.01
CA TYR A 474 -1.66 -1.51 -12.08
C TYR A 474 -3.18 -1.68 -12.03
N SER A 475 -3.67 -2.91 -11.81
CA SER A 475 -5.10 -3.21 -11.63
C SER A 475 -5.67 -2.44 -10.44
N TYR A 476 -4.97 -2.44 -9.32
CA TYR A 476 -5.32 -1.67 -8.13
C TYR A 476 -5.49 -0.18 -8.43
N ALA A 477 -4.45 0.45 -8.96
CA ALA A 477 -4.44 1.89 -9.24
C ALA A 477 -5.51 2.28 -10.26
N ARG A 478 -5.67 1.51 -11.35
CA ARG A 478 -6.66 1.80 -12.39
C ARG A 478 -8.09 1.60 -11.91
N THR A 479 -8.34 0.64 -11.04
CA THR A 479 -9.68 0.44 -10.45
C THR A 479 -10.05 1.55 -9.46
N LEU A 480 -9.12 2.03 -8.65
CA LEU A 480 -9.32 3.19 -7.77
C LEU A 480 -9.62 4.47 -8.57
N PHE A 481 -8.95 4.61 -9.70
CA PHE A 481 -9.12 5.76 -10.59
C PHE A 481 -10.45 5.70 -11.34
N ASP A 482 -10.77 4.52 -11.92
CA ASP A 482 -12.01 4.28 -12.67
C ASP A 482 -12.55 2.87 -12.39
N ASN A 483 -13.50 2.75 -11.48
CA ASN A 483 -14.09 1.48 -11.08
C ASN A 483 -15.09 0.89 -12.10
N SER A 484 -15.35 1.60 -13.20
CA SER A 484 -16.12 1.04 -14.32
C SER A 484 -15.30 0.06 -15.16
N LEU A 485 -13.97 0.13 -15.07
CA LEU A 485 -13.07 -0.77 -15.80
C LEU A 485 -13.20 -2.21 -15.29
N SER A 486 -13.38 -3.14 -16.21
CA SER A 486 -13.35 -4.57 -15.90
C SER A 486 -11.90 -5.06 -15.72
N TYR A 487 -11.75 -6.16 -15.00
CA TYR A 487 -10.45 -6.85 -14.91
C TYR A 487 -9.86 -7.16 -16.28
N ASP A 488 -10.68 -7.63 -17.23
CA ASP A 488 -10.20 -8.04 -18.56
C ASP A 488 -9.72 -6.84 -19.40
N GLU A 489 -10.38 -5.68 -19.29
CA GLU A 489 -9.92 -4.44 -19.95
C GLU A 489 -8.57 -3.97 -19.38
N ILE A 490 -8.41 -4.01 -18.08
CA ILE A 490 -7.14 -3.64 -17.44
C ILE A 490 -6.04 -4.64 -17.77
N LEU A 491 -6.37 -5.94 -17.82
CA LEU A 491 -5.43 -7.01 -18.20
C LEU A 491 -4.97 -6.82 -19.64
N GLU A 492 -5.87 -6.60 -20.59
CA GLU A 492 -5.51 -6.39 -22.00
C GLU A 492 -4.63 -5.13 -22.16
N ASP A 493 -5.00 -4.02 -21.48
CA ASP A 493 -4.21 -2.79 -21.52
C ASP A 493 -2.79 -3.01 -20.97
N TYR A 494 -2.63 -3.67 -19.83
CA TYR A 494 -1.33 -3.96 -19.25
C TYR A 494 -0.51 -4.93 -20.11
N TYR A 495 -1.07 -6.11 -20.39
CA TYR A 495 -0.33 -7.21 -21.01
C TYR A 495 0.04 -6.92 -22.47
N SER A 496 -0.80 -6.22 -23.23
CA SER A 496 -0.48 -5.83 -24.61
C SER A 496 0.73 -4.90 -24.69
N HIS A 497 0.93 -4.02 -23.70
CA HIS A 497 2.09 -3.14 -23.63
C HIS A 497 3.34 -3.85 -23.05
N ALA A 498 3.14 -4.71 -22.03
CA ALA A 498 4.23 -5.43 -21.37
C ALA A 498 4.83 -6.53 -22.24
N TYR A 499 4.02 -7.20 -23.07
CA TYR A 499 4.43 -8.41 -23.82
C TYR A 499 4.12 -8.34 -25.33
N GLY A 500 3.58 -7.22 -25.82
CA GLY A 500 3.32 -6.98 -27.23
C GLY A 500 2.23 -7.90 -27.81
N LYS A 501 2.32 -8.21 -29.11
CA LYS A 501 1.28 -8.95 -29.84
C LYS A 501 0.98 -10.36 -29.32
N ASP A 502 1.97 -10.99 -28.72
CA ASP A 502 1.88 -12.36 -28.21
C ASP A 502 1.52 -12.42 -26.71
N TRP A 503 1.04 -11.32 -26.14
CA TRP A 503 0.75 -11.19 -24.72
C TRP A 503 -0.15 -12.31 -24.12
N ARG A 504 -1.04 -12.89 -24.93
CA ARG A 504 -1.91 -13.98 -24.48
C ARG A 504 -1.14 -15.24 -24.11
N LYS A 505 -0.01 -15.52 -24.81
CA LYS A 505 0.87 -16.64 -24.47
C LYS A 505 1.50 -16.47 -23.08
N PHE A 506 1.92 -15.26 -22.75
CA PHE A 506 2.48 -14.93 -21.42
C PHE A 506 1.43 -15.01 -20.31
N ARG A 507 0.21 -14.49 -20.57
CA ARG A 507 -0.92 -14.66 -19.66
C ARG A 507 -1.19 -16.15 -19.39
N ASP A 508 -1.25 -16.97 -20.43
CA ASP A 508 -1.58 -18.39 -20.34
C ASP A 508 -0.46 -19.17 -19.63
N TYR A 509 0.80 -18.81 -19.85
CA TYR A 509 1.94 -19.31 -19.09
C TYR A 509 1.80 -19.05 -17.59
N LEU A 510 1.55 -17.80 -17.20
CA LEU A 510 1.36 -17.42 -15.79
C LEU A 510 0.11 -18.08 -15.19
N ARG A 511 -0.97 -18.21 -15.95
CA ARG A 511 -2.18 -18.93 -15.51
C ARG A 511 -1.89 -20.40 -15.23
N SER A 512 -1.11 -21.05 -16.06
CA SER A 512 -0.72 -22.46 -15.86
C SER A 512 0.09 -22.65 -14.57
N LEU A 513 0.94 -21.69 -14.21
CA LEU A 513 1.65 -21.70 -12.94
C LEU A 513 0.68 -21.60 -11.76
N TYR A 514 -0.30 -20.67 -11.81
CA TYR A 514 -1.32 -20.56 -10.79
C TYR A 514 -2.17 -21.83 -10.65
N GLU A 515 -2.58 -22.44 -11.73
CA GLU A 515 -3.35 -23.69 -11.71
C GLU A 515 -2.57 -24.85 -11.08
N ALA A 516 -1.25 -24.84 -11.21
CA ALA A 516 -0.37 -25.83 -10.58
C ALA A 516 -0.16 -25.56 -9.08
N LEU A 517 -0.08 -24.29 -8.66
CA LEU A 517 0.08 -23.89 -7.27
C LEU A 517 -0.90 -22.75 -6.94
N PRO A 518 -2.20 -23.07 -6.72
CA PRO A 518 -3.20 -22.07 -6.36
C PRO A 518 -2.91 -21.44 -5.00
N PHE A 519 -3.35 -20.19 -4.83
CA PHE A 519 -3.20 -19.43 -3.58
C PHE A 519 -3.58 -20.24 -2.33
N GLY A 520 -4.75 -20.89 -2.32
CA GLY A 520 -5.23 -21.65 -1.14
C GLY A 520 -4.41 -22.89 -0.79
N VAL A 521 -3.52 -23.35 -1.68
CA VAL A 521 -2.56 -24.44 -1.42
C VAL A 521 -1.24 -23.86 -0.91
N PHE A 522 -0.84 -22.73 -1.46
CA PHE A 522 0.43 -22.10 -1.11
C PHE A 522 0.33 -21.34 0.23
N SER A 523 -0.73 -20.61 0.44
CA SER A 523 -0.99 -19.86 1.66
C SER A 523 -1.94 -20.60 2.60
N ARG A 524 -1.62 -20.60 3.89
CA ARG A 524 -2.68 -20.78 4.89
C ARG A 524 -3.50 -19.50 4.94
N ASP A 525 -4.73 -19.58 4.54
CA ASP A 525 -5.69 -18.55 4.82
C ASP A 525 -5.79 -18.32 6.33
N MET A 526 -5.38 -17.15 6.82
CA MET A 526 -5.32 -16.85 8.26
C MET A 526 -6.68 -17.03 8.96
N ALA A 527 -7.78 -16.83 8.23
CA ALA A 527 -9.14 -16.96 8.76
C ALA A 527 -9.61 -18.42 8.89
N ARG A 528 -9.15 -19.31 8.01
CA ARG A 528 -9.67 -20.69 7.93
C ARG A 528 -8.65 -21.78 8.30
N ALA A 529 -7.37 -21.48 8.28
CA ALA A 529 -6.30 -22.48 8.35
C ALA A 529 -5.86 -22.86 9.76
N ARG A 530 -6.60 -22.49 10.79
CA ARG A 530 -6.27 -22.89 12.16
C ARG A 530 -6.18 -24.41 12.36
N ASP A 531 -6.76 -25.20 11.44
CA ASP A 531 -6.83 -26.65 11.50
C ASP A 531 -6.28 -27.39 10.26
N GLU A 532 -5.84 -26.70 9.20
CA GLU A 532 -5.38 -27.33 7.98
C GLU A 532 -3.88 -27.68 8.03
N VAL A 533 -3.58 -28.91 7.67
CA VAL A 533 -2.21 -29.41 7.54
C VAL A 533 -1.81 -29.26 6.06
N TYR A 534 -0.60 -28.78 5.79
CA TYR A 534 -0.07 -28.68 4.41
C TYR A 534 0.07 -30.03 3.70
N TYR A 535 -0.07 -31.16 4.40
CA TYR A 535 -0.02 -32.48 3.81
C TYR A 535 -1.14 -32.68 2.78
N ASN A 536 -0.76 -32.63 1.50
CA ASN A 536 -1.67 -32.78 0.37
C ASN A 536 -0.93 -33.41 -0.82
N PRO A 537 -0.78 -34.76 -0.87
CA PRO A 537 -0.06 -35.45 -1.93
C PRO A 537 -0.64 -35.25 -3.34
N GLU A 538 -1.93 -34.95 -3.46
CA GLU A 538 -2.55 -34.65 -4.75
C GLU A 538 -2.12 -33.25 -5.25
N ALA A 539 -2.05 -32.27 -4.35
CA ALA A 539 -1.47 -30.98 -4.68
C ALA A 539 0.00 -31.11 -5.04
N SER A 540 0.78 -31.92 -4.31
CA SER A 540 2.19 -32.19 -4.61
C SER A 540 2.42 -32.62 -6.06
N LYS A 541 1.58 -33.51 -6.58
CA LYS A 541 1.66 -33.96 -7.99
C LYS A 541 1.45 -32.81 -8.98
N LYS A 542 0.50 -31.92 -8.68
CA LYS A 542 0.24 -30.74 -9.53
C LYS A 542 1.41 -29.75 -9.44
N ILE A 543 1.89 -29.48 -8.24
CA ILE A 543 3.01 -28.55 -8.02
C ILE A 543 4.27 -29.03 -8.76
N ALA A 544 4.53 -30.33 -8.76
CA ALA A 544 5.66 -30.92 -9.49
C ALA A 544 5.64 -30.60 -11.00
N THR A 545 4.47 -30.33 -11.60
CA THR A 545 4.38 -29.94 -13.03
C THR A 545 4.93 -28.55 -13.32
N ILE A 546 5.16 -27.71 -12.29
CA ILE A 546 5.70 -26.35 -12.45
C ILE A 546 7.03 -26.38 -13.21
N ARG A 547 7.88 -27.39 -12.99
CA ARG A 547 9.16 -27.50 -13.71
C ARG A 547 8.99 -27.72 -15.20
N ASP A 548 7.96 -28.44 -15.63
CA ASP A 548 7.66 -28.60 -17.06
C ASP A 548 7.06 -27.27 -17.60
N ILE A 549 6.19 -26.64 -16.88
CA ILE A 549 5.60 -25.34 -17.26
C ILE A 549 6.70 -24.27 -17.39
N THR A 550 7.63 -24.17 -16.43
CA THR A 550 8.74 -23.21 -16.50
C THR A 550 9.71 -23.53 -17.62
N LYS A 551 9.93 -24.80 -17.93
CA LYS A 551 10.75 -25.21 -19.07
C LYS A 551 10.14 -24.72 -20.39
N GLU A 552 8.85 -24.91 -20.60
CA GLU A 552 8.13 -24.39 -21.77
C GLU A 552 8.11 -22.85 -21.77
N GLY A 553 7.90 -22.25 -20.60
CA GLY A 553 7.95 -20.80 -20.39
C GLY A 553 9.30 -20.18 -20.77
N ARG A 554 10.41 -20.84 -20.48
CA ARG A 554 11.76 -20.38 -20.89
C ARG A 554 11.94 -20.35 -22.40
N GLU A 555 11.32 -21.26 -23.16
CA GLU A 555 11.36 -21.19 -24.63
C GLU A 555 10.56 -19.97 -25.12
N LEU A 556 9.38 -19.70 -24.54
CA LEU A 556 8.60 -18.50 -24.85
C LEU A 556 9.38 -17.21 -24.49
N ILE A 557 10.01 -17.16 -23.32
CA ILE A 557 10.86 -16.04 -22.87
C ILE A 557 12.01 -15.84 -23.85
N LYS A 558 12.69 -16.89 -24.27
CA LYS A 558 13.82 -16.85 -25.21
C LYS A 558 13.40 -16.32 -26.59
N GLU A 559 12.24 -16.72 -27.10
CA GLU A 559 11.69 -16.22 -28.37
C GLU A 559 11.46 -14.68 -28.34
N HIS A 560 11.13 -14.12 -27.15
CA HIS A 560 10.78 -12.71 -26.98
C HIS A 560 11.81 -11.94 -26.15
N TYR A 561 12.98 -12.49 -25.91
CA TYR A 561 13.97 -11.97 -24.95
C TYR A 561 14.46 -10.55 -25.26
N ASN A 562 14.50 -10.18 -26.55
CA ASN A 562 14.84 -8.85 -27.01
C ASN A 562 13.72 -8.34 -27.93
N SER A 563 13.08 -7.27 -27.53
CA SER A 563 12.10 -6.52 -28.35
C SER A 563 12.70 -5.16 -28.72
N ASP A 564 12.24 -4.59 -29.84
CA ASP A 564 12.55 -3.20 -30.19
C ASP A 564 11.87 -2.21 -29.22
N VAL A 565 10.96 -2.69 -28.39
CA VAL A 565 10.24 -1.92 -27.37
C VAL A 565 10.84 -2.24 -26.00
N ARG A 566 11.45 -1.24 -25.35
CA ARG A 566 12.22 -1.42 -24.11
C ARG A 566 11.43 -2.10 -22.99
N ILE A 567 10.19 -1.64 -22.73
CA ILE A 567 9.35 -2.21 -21.67
C ILE A 567 9.03 -3.68 -21.88
N GLN A 568 8.87 -4.13 -23.14
CA GLN A 568 8.65 -5.55 -23.46
C GLN A 568 9.90 -6.37 -23.14
N THR A 569 11.08 -5.87 -23.48
CA THR A 569 12.34 -6.51 -23.12
C THR A 569 12.49 -6.63 -21.60
N ALA A 570 12.21 -5.54 -20.85
CA ALA A 570 12.31 -5.54 -19.38
C ALA A 570 11.31 -6.53 -18.76
N SER A 571 10.05 -6.50 -19.20
CA SER A 571 8.99 -7.39 -18.71
C SER A 571 9.29 -8.86 -18.95
N VAL A 572 9.80 -9.20 -20.15
CA VAL A 572 10.14 -10.59 -20.49
C VAL A 572 11.36 -11.09 -19.69
N ARG A 573 12.37 -10.23 -19.48
CA ARG A 573 13.55 -10.59 -18.68
C ARG A 573 13.23 -10.77 -17.21
N LEU A 574 12.24 -10.05 -16.68
CA LEU A 574 11.77 -10.25 -15.33
C LEU A 574 11.14 -11.64 -15.16
N LEU A 575 10.46 -12.15 -16.17
CA LEU A 575 9.92 -13.52 -16.18
C LEU A 575 11.00 -14.62 -16.21
N GLU A 576 12.21 -14.33 -16.67
CA GLU A 576 13.32 -15.28 -16.54
C GLU A 576 13.70 -15.52 -15.08
N HIS A 577 13.83 -14.43 -14.30
CA HIS A 577 14.03 -14.53 -12.85
C HIS A 577 12.85 -15.21 -12.16
N HIS A 578 11.64 -14.94 -12.64
CA HIS A 578 10.43 -15.55 -12.10
C HIS A 578 10.34 -17.05 -12.36
N ALA A 579 10.76 -17.53 -13.53
CA ALA A 579 10.81 -18.97 -13.81
C ALA A 579 11.75 -19.71 -12.85
N ASP A 580 12.91 -19.11 -12.54
CA ASP A 580 13.85 -19.65 -11.55
C ASP A 580 13.26 -19.62 -10.12
N PHE A 581 12.55 -18.55 -9.77
CA PHE A 581 11.82 -18.47 -8.51
C PHE A 581 10.77 -19.57 -8.39
N CYS A 582 9.95 -19.78 -9.41
CA CYS A 582 8.93 -20.83 -9.44
C CYS A 582 9.52 -22.23 -9.28
N ASP A 583 10.68 -22.52 -9.90
CA ASP A 583 11.36 -23.78 -9.73
C ASP A 583 11.79 -24.02 -8.27
N LEU A 584 12.37 -23.01 -7.61
CA LEU A 584 12.81 -23.11 -6.22
C LEU A 584 11.61 -23.27 -5.27
N ILE A 585 10.54 -22.50 -5.48
CA ILE A 585 9.31 -22.59 -4.68
C ILE A 585 8.61 -23.94 -4.90
N SER A 586 8.59 -24.45 -6.11
CA SER A 586 7.97 -25.74 -6.42
C SER A 586 8.67 -26.89 -5.69
N ASP A 587 10.00 -26.92 -5.67
CA ASP A 587 10.76 -27.93 -4.93
C ASP A 587 10.42 -27.92 -3.44
N TRP A 588 10.39 -26.74 -2.83
CA TRP A 588 10.00 -26.56 -1.44
C TRP A 588 8.57 -27.03 -1.17
N MET A 589 7.61 -26.58 -1.99
CA MET A 589 6.19 -26.88 -1.80
C MET A 589 5.86 -28.35 -2.07
N VAL A 590 6.55 -29.03 -2.96
CA VAL A 590 6.43 -30.48 -3.18
C VAL A 590 6.82 -31.23 -1.91
N ALA A 591 7.99 -30.93 -1.32
CA ALA A 591 8.41 -31.55 -0.07
C ALA A 591 7.43 -31.28 1.08
N LYS A 592 6.97 -30.02 1.19
CA LYS A 592 6.04 -29.58 2.21
C LYS A 592 4.68 -30.29 2.13
N THR A 593 4.10 -30.38 0.93
CA THR A 593 2.80 -31.03 0.71
C THR A 593 2.89 -32.55 0.81
N ASN A 594 4.07 -33.15 0.64
CA ASN A 594 4.33 -34.55 0.95
C ASN A 594 4.57 -34.83 2.46
N GLY A 595 4.69 -33.78 3.26
CA GLY A 595 4.97 -33.91 4.71
C GLY A 595 6.42 -34.26 5.02
N GLU A 596 7.34 -33.93 4.13
CA GLU A 596 8.80 -34.12 4.26
C GLU A 596 9.41 -32.87 4.91
N ASP A 597 9.11 -32.61 6.21
CA ASP A 597 9.35 -31.34 6.86
C ASP A 597 10.83 -30.90 6.90
N ASP A 598 11.75 -31.85 7.14
CA ASP A 598 13.18 -31.54 7.16
C ASP A 598 13.68 -31.14 5.78
N LEU A 599 13.27 -31.87 4.75
CA LEU A 599 13.58 -31.55 3.35
C LEU A 599 12.94 -30.23 2.94
N ALA A 600 11.69 -29.97 3.32
CA ALA A 600 11.00 -28.71 3.05
C ALA A 600 11.77 -27.52 3.66
N THR A 601 12.27 -27.65 4.88
CA THR A 601 13.10 -26.63 5.53
C THR A 601 14.43 -26.41 4.81
N GLU A 602 15.10 -27.49 4.38
CA GLU A 602 16.33 -27.40 3.58
C GLU A 602 16.09 -26.65 2.26
N LEU A 603 15.06 -27.06 1.52
CA LEU A 603 14.72 -26.49 0.22
C LEU A 603 14.27 -25.01 0.31
N TYR A 604 13.55 -24.65 1.38
CA TYR A 604 13.24 -23.26 1.65
C TYR A 604 14.48 -22.41 1.87
N ASN A 605 15.38 -22.84 2.74
CA ASN A 605 16.63 -22.11 3.01
C ASN A 605 17.46 -22.01 1.73
N LYS A 606 17.48 -23.06 0.90
CA LYS A 606 18.10 -23.02 -0.43
C LYS A 606 17.44 -21.97 -1.30
N ALA A 607 16.11 -21.94 -1.39
CA ALA A 607 15.38 -20.95 -2.18
C ALA A 607 15.70 -19.52 -1.71
N ARG A 608 15.66 -19.26 -0.39
CA ARG A 608 16.01 -17.97 0.20
C ARG A 608 17.41 -17.51 -0.19
N ILE A 609 18.41 -18.40 -0.04
CA ILE A 609 19.82 -18.05 -0.32
C ILE A 609 20.05 -17.91 -1.83
N GLU A 610 19.59 -18.85 -2.64
CA GLU A 610 19.84 -18.82 -4.08
C GLU A 610 19.12 -17.67 -4.79
N PHE A 611 17.89 -17.37 -4.38
CA PHE A 611 17.13 -16.24 -4.92
C PHE A 611 17.62 -14.90 -4.40
N GLY A 612 18.08 -14.85 -3.14
CA GLY A 612 18.68 -13.68 -2.50
C GLY A 612 19.89 -13.12 -3.25
N LYS A 613 20.64 -13.96 -3.96
CA LYS A 613 21.76 -13.53 -4.83
C LYS A 613 21.32 -12.60 -5.97
N ARG A 614 20.02 -12.54 -6.27
CA ARG A 614 19.41 -11.68 -7.29
C ARG A 614 18.82 -10.39 -6.72
N GLU A 615 18.86 -10.22 -5.41
CA GLU A 615 18.25 -9.08 -4.73
C GLU A 615 18.69 -7.75 -5.36
N TYR A 616 19.96 -7.57 -5.65
CA TYR A 616 20.46 -6.36 -6.30
C TYR A 616 19.85 -6.08 -7.68
N ALA A 617 19.57 -7.12 -8.47
CA ALA A 617 18.96 -6.99 -9.79
C ALA A 617 17.44 -6.82 -9.72
N LEU A 618 16.82 -7.22 -8.63
CA LEU A 618 15.36 -7.23 -8.43
C LEU A 618 14.88 -6.22 -7.40
N GLN A 619 15.77 -5.41 -6.83
CA GLN A 619 15.44 -4.53 -5.70
C GLN A 619 14.28 -3.57 -5.97
N THR A 620 14.09 -3.10 -7.20
CA THR A 620 12.95 -2.23 -7.59
C THR A 620 11.62 -3.00 -7.67
N TYR A 621 11.66 -4.32 -7.88
CA TYR A 621 10.48 -5.12 -8.21
C TYR A 621 10.01 -6.03 -7.08
N PHE A 622 10.94 -6.51 -6.25
CA PHE A 622 10.70 -7.59 -5.30
C PHE A 622 11.35 -7.34 -3.95
N ASP A 623 10.56 -7.40 -2.89
CA ASP A 623 11.04 -7.33 -1.52
C ASP A 623 11.43 -8.72 -1.01
N HIS A 624 12.68 -9.09 -1.23
CA HIS A 624 13.23 -10.36 -0.79
C HIS A 624 13.20 -10.52 0.73
N PHE A 625 13.47 -9.44 1.47
CA PHE A 625 13.45 -9.44 2.94
C PHE A 625 12.06 -9.82 3.46
N THR A 626 11.04 -9.09 3.01
CA THR A 626 9.66 -9.30 3.46
C THR A 626 9.15 -10.68 3.03
N TYR A 627 9.42 -11.09 1.79
CA TYR A 627 8.98 -12.39 1.29
C TYR A 627 9.55 -13.56 2.11
N PHE A 628 10.88 -13.65 2.23
CA PHE A 628 11.53 -14.78 2.90
C PHE A 628 11.73 -14.59 4.40
N GLY A 629 11.79 -13.37 4.90
CA GLY A 629 12.03 -13.08 6.31
C GLY A 629 10.78 -13.05 7.16
N GLU A 630 9.69 -12.54 6.63
CA GLU A 630 8.47 -12.33 7.40
C GLU A 630 7.31 -13.21 6.97
N TYR A 631 7.04 -13.34 5.67
CA TYR A 631 5.81 -13.99 5.22
C TYR A 631 5.93 -15.50 5.15
N SER A 632 6.93 -16.01 4.46
CA SER A 632 7.05 -17.44 4.22
C SER A 632 7.71 -18.21 5.36
N TYR A 633 8.48 -17.53 6.24
CA TYR A 633 9.15 -18.18 7.38
C TYR A 633 8.17 -18.72 8.42
N ALA A 634 7.10 -17.99 8.69
CA ALA A 634 6.06 -18.44 9.64
C ALA A 634 5.39 -19.76 9.20
N ASP A 635 5.35 -20.02 7.90
CA ASP A 635 4.71 -21.19 7.31
C ASP A 635 5.62 -22.44 7.29
N LEU A 636 6.94 -22.28 7.48
CA LEU A 636 7.90 -23.39 7.45
C LEU A 636 7.76 -24.34 8.62
N GLN A 637 7.48 -23.82 9.79
CA GLN A 637 7.60 -24.59 11.05
C GLN A 637 6.44 -25.55 11.32
N LYS A 638 5.41 -25.68 10.43
CA LYS A 638 4.11 -26.15 10.85
C LYS A 638 3.42 -27.19 9.97
N SER A 639 4.15 -28.00 9.24
CA SER A 639 3.50 -29.02 8.37
C SER A 639 2.79 -30.14 9.13
N LYS A 640 3.11 -30.41 10.40
CA LYS A 640 2.56 -31.55 11.14
C LYS A 640 2.00 -31.32 12.55
N SER A 641 2.09 -30.17 13.19
CA SER A 641 1.59 -30.03 14.57
C SER A 641 0.40 -29.09 14.71
N LYS A 642 -0.66 -29.60 15.33
CA LYS A 642 -1.83 -28.83 15.76
C LYS A 642 -1.51 -27.81 16.89
N GLU A 643 -0.33 -27.87 17.51
CA GLU A 643 -0.02 -27.17 18.76
C GLU A 643 0.63 -25.80 18.61
N SER A 644 0.98 -25.37 17.39
CA SER A 644 1.79 -24.15 17.22
C SER A 644 1.04 -22.92 16.72
N ILE A 645 -0.27 -22.82 16.94
CA ILE A 645 -1.15 -21.76 16.44
C ILE A 645 -1.25 -20.53 17.37
N LEU A 646 -0.49 -20.47 18.45
CA LEU A 646 -0.65 -19.45 19.50
C LEU A 646 0.55 -18.52 19.67
N THR A 647 1.22 -18.12 18.59
CA THR A 647 2.24 -17.05 18.68
C THR A 647 2.29 -16.28 17.36
N ILE A 648 1.38 -15.37 17.21
CA ILE A 648 1.57 -14.11 16.48
C ILE A 648 1.02 -13.03 17.39
#